data_1b3fff1f9f4e5dee3d65db29b2698a7d
#
_entry.id   1b3fff1f9f4e5dee3d65db29b2698a7d
#
_cell.length_a   1.000
_cell.length_b   1.000
_cell.length_c   1.000
_cell.angle_alpha   90.00
_cell.angle_beta   90.00
_cell.angle_gamma   90.00
#
_symmetry.space_group_name_H-M   'P 1'
#
loop_
_entity.id
_entity.type
_entity.pdbx_description
1 polymer ?
#
loop_
_entity_poly.entity_id
_entity_poly.type
_entity_poly.pdbx_seq_one_letter_code
_entity_poly.pdbx_strand_id
1 'polypeptide(L)'
;MAKLTDSVSMLKGVGPTKAKQFAALNIFTLGDLICHFPRAYEDRTKLVTIDNLEVDNPACFKAMVMNTPRTSHIRKGLDLTKVQVADHTARLNLTFFNRKFTADQLEYGKEYIFYGAVSGDFIGYSMSSPVFEALDSEPVTTRRILPIYPLTAGLSNASILKAVRQALAICNVPEEIIPEKIRMEYGILPAERAYYAIHEPSSMEEAELAKRRLIFEEFFIFSAGLSLMRAARANKRTEAYRNCDLKPFYEALPFALTGAQSRAVEEIAADLQKGTPMNRLVQGDVGSGKTMVAAAAAYLAVKNNAQAALMVPTQILAEQHYASLSRLLAPLGIRTALLTGSGTPKQKQQIRHEIEQGQVDLVIGTHALVSQSTVFRNLGLVITDEQHRFGVGQRSRLSAKGHDPHLLVMSATPIPRTLALLMYGDLEVSILDELPPGRQKVDTFLVGESMRARINAFIRKQTAEGHQCFVVCPAVEESEELGVKSAEVWAQTLQQTVFPDLRVLLLHGQMKGAEKEAIMSAFARGEADILVATTVIEVGVDVPNATLMVIEDADRFGLSQLHQLRGRVGRGSAKSFCILTSHNRNPETLTRLKALCATTDGFKIAEEDLKLRGPGDFFGSRQSGLPVFRVASLSCDMQTLKQAQEASAYWIDTQGTADTPEANALRMRIGDLFLRAEGTMN
;
A
#
# COMPACT_ATOMS: atom_id res chain seq x y z
N MET A 1 -6.73 -29.42 27.18
CA MET A 1 -6.88 -28.80 25.88
C MET A 1 -5.56 -28.16 25.50
N ALA A 2 -5.17 -28.25 24.25
CA ALA A 2 -3.97 -27.56 23.73
C ALA A 2 -4.18 -26.04 23.72
N LYS A 3 -3.08 -25.28 23.82
CA LYS A 3 -3.12 -23.81 23.75
C LYS A 3 -2.89 -23.33 22.33
N LEU A 4 -3.42 -22.18 21.97
CA LEU A 4 -3.18 -21.54 20.67
C LEU A 4 -1.69 -21.30 20.39
N THR A 5 -0.87 -21.15 21.43
CA THR A 5 0.58 -20.95 21.35
C THR A 5 1.37 -22.24 21.16
N ASP A 6 0.75 -23.40 21.25
CA ASP A 6 1.43 -24.68 21.10
C ASP A 6 1.81 -24.91 19.63
N SER A 7 2.93 -25.64 19.41
CA SER A 7 3.50 -25.85 18.07
C SER A 7 2.59 -26.74 17.20
N VAL A 8 2.52 -26.44 15.90
CA VAL A 8 1.84 -27.28 14.88
C VAL A 8 2.38 -28.71 14.80
N SER A 9 3.61 -28.95 15.26
CA SER A 9 4.22 -30.28 15.30
C SER A 9 3.52 -31.27 16.25
N MET A 10 2.63 -30.79 17.14
CA MET A 10 1.80 -31.64 17.99
C MET A 10 0.73 -32.42 17.20
N LEU A 11 0.39 -31.96 16.00
CA LEU A 11 -0.67 -32.56 15.18
C LEU A 11 -0.22 -33.90 14.58
N LYS A 12 -1.11 -34.89 14.54
CA LYS A 12 -0.82 -36.18 13.93
C LYS A 12 -0.53 -36.03 12.41
N GLY A 13 0.65 -36.49 12.00
CA GLY A 13 1.10 -36.43 10.60
C GLY A 13 1.82 -35.13 10.23
N VAL A 14 2.12 -34.26 11.21
CA VAL A 14 2.99 -33.11 11.07
C VAL A 14 4.36 -33.42 11.66
N GLY A 15 5.20 -34.11 10.89
CA GLY A 15 6.61 -34.34 11.24
C GLY A 15 7.51 -33.15 10.88
N PRO A 16 8.83 -33.23 11.16
CA PRO A 16 9.77 -32.12 10.95
C PRO A 16 9.74 -31.50 9.53
N THR A 17 9.56 -32.34 8.51
CA THR A 17 9.49 -31.88 7.10
C THR A 17 8.25 -31.02 6.86
N LYS A 18 7.07 -31.48 7.31
CA LYS A 18 5.83 -30.72 7.18
C LYS A 18 5.84 -29.46 8.04
N ALA A 19 6.43 -29.51 9.25
CA ALA A 19 6.59 -28.32 10.09
C ALA A 19 7.41 -27.23 9.39
N LYS A 20 8.47 -27.59 8.65
CA LYS A 20 9.22 -26.65 7.80
C LYS A 20 8.37 -26.09 6.66
N GLN A 21 7.48 -26.88 6.06
CA GLN A 21 6.57 -26.41 5.03
C GLN A 21 5.51 -25.46 5.60
N PHE A 22 4.98 -25.72 6.78
CA PHE A 22 4.11 -24.79 7.49
C PHE A 22 4.84 -23.49 7.86
N ALA A 23 6.09 -23.57 8.31
CA ALA A 23 6.92 -22.39 8.59
C ALA A 23 7.15 -21.49 7.37
N ALA A 24 7.21 -22.05 6.15
CA ALA A 24 7.28 -21.28 4.90
C ALA A 24 5.99 -20.45 4.63
N LEU A 25 4.87 -20.81 5.27
CA LEU A 25 3.62 -20.03 5.28
C LEU A 25 3.49 -19.16 6.55
N ASN A 26 4.56 -18.99 7.34
CA ASN A 26 4.56 -18.31 8.63
C ASN A 26 3.59 -18.95 9.66
N ILE A 27 3.38 -20.28 9.59
CA ILE A 27 2.54 -21.05 10.49
C ILE A 27 3.45 -21.85 11.42
N PHE A 28 3.55 -21.44 12.69
CA PHE A 28 4.39 -22.05 13.72
C PHE A 28 3.56 -22.68 14.84
N THR A 29 2.42 -22.07 15.14
CA THR A 29 1.54 -22.44 16.27
C THR A 29 0.17 -22.92 15.78
N LEU A 30 -0.60 -23.55 16.69
CA LEU A 30 -2.00 -23.93 16.44
C LEU A 30 -2.86 -22.69 16.14
N GLY A 31 -2.59 -21.57 16.82
CA GLY A 31 -3.26 -20.30 16.57
C GLY A 31 -2.97 -19.74 15.18
N ASP A 32 -1.72 -19.81 14.70
CA ASP A 32 -1.40 -19.41 13.34
C ASP A 32 -2.13 -20.27 12.31
N LEU A 33 -2.25 -21.57 12.56
CA LEU A 33 -2.94 -22.51 11.68
C LEU A 33 -4.46 -22.22 11.64
N ILE A 34 -5.11 -21.99 12.78
CA ILE A 34 -6.53 -21.62 12.86
C ILE A 34 -6.79 -20.25 12.20
N CYS A 35 -5.81 -19.37 12.22
CA CYS A 35 -5.88 -18.08 11.53
C CYS A 35 -5.32 -18.10 10.10
N HIS A 36 -5.01 -19.27 9.53
CA HIS A 36 -4.66 -19.42 8.12
C HIS A 36 -5.93 -19.62 7.31
N PHE A 37 -6.55 -18.52 6.90
CA PHE A 37 -7.87 -18.52 6.30
C PHE A 37 -7.87 -18.95 4.83
N PRO A 38 -8.97 -19.58 4.34
CA PRO A 38 -9.14 -19.91 2.93
C PRO A 38 -9.18 -18.65 2.06
N ARG A 39 -8.60 -18.74 0.87
CA ARG A 39 -8.69 -17.68 -0.15
C ARG A 39 -9.95 -17.76 -1.01
N ALA A 40 -10.55 -18.97 -1.12
CA ALA A 40 -11.72 -19.25 -1.93
C ALA A 40 -12.43 -20.50 -1.40
N TYR A 41 -13.62 -20.75 -1.90
CA TYR A 41 -14.38 -21.98 -1.64
C TYR A 41 -14.83 -22.61 -2.94
N GLU A 42 -14.86 -23.94 -2.98
CA GLU A 42 -15.48 -24.74 -4.03
C GLU A 42 -16.76 -25.40 -3.49
N ASP A 43 -17.89 -25.04 -4.05
CA ASP A 43 -19.17 -25.70 -3.72
C ASP A 43 -19.24 -27.05 -4.45
N ARG A 44 -19.00 -28.13 -3.72
CA ARG A 44 -19.11 -29.50 -4.18
C ARG A 44 -20.36 -30.23 -3.65
N THR A 45 -21.35 -29.48 -3.15
CA THR A 45 -22.58 -30.05 -2.58
C THR A 45 -23.56 -30.51 -3.66
N LYS A 46 -23.54 -29.83 -4.82
CA LYS A 46 -24.45 -30.12 -5.92
C LYS A 46 -23.97 -31.31 -6.74
N LEU A 47 -24.82 -32.32 -6.87
CA LEU A 47 -24.60 -33.46 -7.77
C LEU A 47 -25.31 -33.17 -9.08
N VAL A 48 -24.57 -33.30 -10.17
CA VAL A 48 -25.12 -33.23 -11.54
C VAL A 48 -25.08 -34.62 -12.18
N THR A 49 -25.81 -34.84 -13.26
CA THR A 49 -25.74 -36.04 -14.08
C THR A 49 -24.64 -35.92 -15.13
N ILE A 50 -24.13 -37.02 -15.64
CA ILE A 50 -23.03 -37.01 -16.59
C ILE A 50 -23.36 -36.24 -17.88
N ASP A 51 -24.60 -36.28 -18.35
CA ASP A 51 -25.08 -35.52 -19.51
C ASP A 51 -25.13 -33.99 -19.31
N ASN A 52 -25.20 -33.54 -18.04
CA ASN A 52 -25.22 -32.13 -17.65
C ASN A 52 -23.83 -31.59 -17.24
N LEU A 53 -22.76 -32.36 -17.44
CA LEU A 53 -21.40 -31.90 -17.22
C LEU A 53 -20.98 -30.90 -18.31
N GLU A 54 -20.51 -29.76 -17.91
CA GLU A 54 -20.00 -28.73 -18.83
C GLU A 54 -18.49 -28.87 -19.00
N VAL A 55 -18.00 -28.66 -20.24
CA VAL A 55 -16.56 -28.71 -20.53
C VAL A 55 -15.83 -27.62 -19.76
N ASP A 56 -14.67 -27.97 -19.15
CA ASP A 56 -13.81 -27.11 -18.34
C ASP A 56 -14.44 -26.57 -17.06
N ASN A 57 -15.68 -26.95 -16.73
CA ASN A 57 -16.34 -26.58 -15.48
C ASN A 57 -16.34 -27.76 -14.48
N PRO A 58 -15.62 -27.66 -13.34
CA PRO A 58 -15.57 -28.75 -12.38
C PRO A 58 -16.93 -28.99 -11.70
N ALA A 59 -17.38 -30.22 -11.63
CA ALA A 59 -18.63 -30.58 -10.98
C ALA A 59 -18.54 -31.93 -10.24
N CYS A 60 -19.42 -32.11 -9.25
CA CYS A 60 -19.63 -33.40 -8.59
C CYS A 60 -20.71 -34.20 -9.32
N PHE A 61 -20.45 -35.48 -9.55
CA PHE A 61 -21.45 -36.42 -10.11
C PHE A 61 -21.33 -37.79 -9.45
N LYS A 62 -22.46 -38.50 -9.39
CA LYS A 62 -22.53 -39.86 -8.90
C LYS A 62 -22.51 -40.81 -10.06
N ALA A 63 -21.63 -41.83 -10.06
CA ALA A 63 -21.59 -42.82 -11.10
C ALA A 63 -21.12 -44.19 -10.57
N MET A 64 -21.53 -45.24 -11.31
CA MET A 64 -21.12 -46.62 -11.06
C MET A 64 -19.90 -46.98 -11.95
N VAL A 65 -18.97 -47.72 -11.40
CA VAL A 65 -17.80 -48.23 -12.11
C VAL A 65 -18.23 -49.39 -13.04
N MET A 66 -18.07 -49.21 -14.36
CA MET A 66 -18.57 -50.11 -15.39
C MET A 66 -17.56 -51.15 -15.87
N ASN A 67 -16.29 -51.03 -15.52
CA ASN A 67 -15.24 -51.98 -15.88
C ASN A 67 -14.18 -52.07 -14.79
N THR A 68 -13.50 -53.18 -14.70
CA THR A 68 -12.35 -53.31 -13.78
C THR A 68 -11.26 -52.30 -14.17
N PRO A 69 -10.78 -51.47 -13.25
CA PRO A 69 -9.73 -50.51 -13.53
C PRO A 69 -8.46 -51.20 -14.04
N ARG A 70 -7.89 -50.68 -15.14
CA ARG A 70 -6.67 -51.22 -15.73
C ARG A 70 -5.56 -50.18 -15.72
N THR A 71 -4.44 -50.52 -15.08
CA THR A 71 -3.24 -49.69 -15.10
C THR A 71 -2.30 -50.16 -16.22
N SER A 72 -1.91 -49.26 -17.09
CA SER A 72 -0.95 -49.45 -18.15
C SER A 72 0.28 -48.61 -17.93
N HIS A 73 1.47 -49.21 -18.02
CA HIS A 73 2.75 -48.49 -18.02
C HIS A 73 3.05 -48.00 -19.42
N ILE A 74 3.07 -46.67 -19.63
CA ILE A 74 3.28 -46.05 -20.93
C ILE A 74 4.76 -45.79 -21.20
N ARG A 75 5.46 -45.22 -20.19
CA ARG A 75 6.91 -44.95 -20.21
C ARG A 75 7.41 -44.76 -18.76
N LYS A 76 8.74 -44.77 -18.60
CA LYS A 76 9.33 -44.54 -17.26
C LYS A 76 8.79 -43.26 -16.59
N GLY A 77 8.11 -43.43 -15.46
CA GLY A 77 7.47 -42.35 -14.73
C GLY A 77 6.06 -41.95 -15.17
N LEU A 78 5.42 -42.69 -16.08
CA LEU A 78 4.05 -42.45 -16.55
C LEU A 78 3.22 -43.74 -16.55
N ASP A 79 2.41 -43.92 -15.49
CA ASP A 79 1.41 -44.95 -15.36
C ASP A 79 0.01 -44.34 -15.60
N LEU A 80 -0.83 -44.98 -16.38
CA LEU A 80 -2.21 -44.61 -16.68
C LEU A 80 -3.17 -45.65 -16.16
N THR A 81 -4.11 -45.26 -15.31
CA THR A 81 -5.25 -46.09 -14.92
C THR A 81 -6.49 -45.58 -15.63
N LYS A 82 -7.12 -46.40 -16.47
CA LYS A 82 -8.36 -46.07 -17.18
C LYS A 82 -9.53 -46.79 -16.56
N VAL A 83 -10.62 -46.05 -16.35
CA VAL A 83 -11.88 -46.53 -15.76
C VAL A 83 -13.03 -45.93 -16.55
N GLN A 84 -14.04 -46.75 -16.90
CA GLN A 84 -15.31 -46.26 -17.41
C GLN A 84 -16.33 -46.25 -16.31
N VAL A 85 -17.05 -45.12 -16.15
CA VAL A 85 -18.14 -44.94 -15.20
C VAL A 85 -19.42 -44.56 -15.95
N ALA A 86 -20.57 -44.86 -15.37
CA ALA A 86 -21.86 -44.49 -15.91
C ALA A 86 -22.83 -44.13 -14.83
N ASP A 87 -23.73 -43.22 -15.15
CA ASP A 87 -24.97 -43.01 -14.42
C ASP A 87 -26.17 -43.46 -15.29
N HIS A 88 -27.39 -43.04 -14.91
CA HIS A 88 -28.59 -43.36 -15.68
C HIS A 88 -28.72 -42.53 -16.99
N THR A 89 -27.87 -41.56 -17.24
CA THR A 89 -27.92 -40.64 -18.38
C THR A 89 -26.87 -40.95 -19.43
N ALA A 90 -25.61 -41.14 -19.00
CA ALA A 90 -24.49 -41.27 -19.92
C ALA A 90 -23.32 -42.09 -19.35
N ARG A 91 -22.28 -42.28 -20.17
CA ARG A 91 -21.01 -42.90 -19.79
C ARG A 91 -19.87 -41.90 -19.90
N LEU A 92 -18.89 -42.00 -18.98
CA LEU A 92 -17.72 -41.15 -18.96
C LEU A 92 -16.44 -41.94 -18.76
N ASN A 93 -15.39 -41.60 -19.50
CA ASN A 93 -14.08 -42.24 -19.35
C ASN A 93 -13.23 -41.39 -18.38
N LEU A 94 -12.73 -42.04 -17.31
CA LEU A 94 -11.83 -41.44 -16.34
C LEU A 94 -10.41 -41.95 -16.59
N THR A 95 -9.43 -41.07 -16.56
CA THR A 95 -8.01 -41.37 -16.70
C THR A 95 -7.22 -40.80 -15.52
N PHE A 96 -6.55 -41.67 -14.77
CA PHE A 96 -5.71 -41.27 -13.65
C PHE A 96 -4.24 -41.39 -14.00
N PHE A 97 -3.45 -40.36 -13.76
CA PHE A 97 -2.02 -40.29 -14.03
C PHE A 97 -1.21 -40.55 -12.75
N ASN A 98 -0.26 -41.50 -12.80
CA ASN A 98 0.68 -41.84 -11.74
C ASN A 98 0.04 -42.16 -10.37
N ARG A 99 -1.23 -42.64 -10.37
CA ARG A 99 -1.98 -43.04 -9.17
C ARG A 99 -2.14 -44.55 -9.11
N LYS A 100 -1.07 -45.26 -8.73
CA LYS A 100 -1.04 -46.74 -8.73
C LYS A 100 -2.14 -47.40 -7.90
N PHE A 101 -2.49 -46.80 -6.76
CA PHE A 101 -3.50 -47.37 -5.85
C PHE A 101 -4.96 -47.09 -6.27
N THR A 102 -5.20 -46.30 -7.33
CA THR A 102 -6.57 -46.02 -7.79
C THR A 102 -7.27 -47.27 -8.29
N ALA A 103 -6.52 -48.19 -8.92
CA ALA A 103 -7.07 -49.45 -9.43
C ALA A 103 -7.60 -50.35 -8.28
N ASP A 104 -6.97 -50.32 -7.12
CA ASP A 104 -7.35 -51.09 -5.94
C ASP A 104 -8.49 -50.48 -5.15
N GLN A 105 -8.75 -49.17 -5.33
CA GLN A 105 -9.76 -48.40 -4.61
C GLN A 105 -11.12 -48.36 -5.32
N LEU A 106 -11.13 -48.52 -6.63
CA LEU A 106 -12.34 -48.48 -7.47
C LEU A 106 -12.77 -49.89 -7.79
N GLU A 107 -13.91 -50.35 -7.28
CA GLU A 107 -14.44 -51.67 -7.47
C GLU A 107 -15.54 -51.67 -8.57
N TYR A 108 -15.49 -52.68 -9.47
CA TYR A 108 -16.52 -52.87 -10.48
C TYR A 108 -17.91 -53.03 -9.84
N GLY A 109 -18.90 -52.33 -10.39
CA GLY A 109 -20.29 -52.39 -9.93
C GLY A 109 -20.61 -51.57 -8.68
N LYS A 110 -19.60 -50.88 -8.06
CA LYS A 110 -19.84 -49.98 -6.94
C LYS A 110 -20.03 -48.52 -7.42
N GLU A 111 -20.81 -47.76 -6.66
CA GLU A 111 -21.08 -46.36 -6.88
C GLU A 111 -20.11 -45.47 -6.10
N TYR A 112 -19.64 -44.44 -6.73
CA TYR A 112 -18.75 -43.42 -6.16
C TYR A 112 -19.24 -42.03 -6.53
N ILE A 113 -18.84 -41.05 -5.74
CA ILE A 113 -18.96 -39.63 -6.08
C ILE A 113 -17.62 -39.19 -6.66
N PHE A 114 -17.66 -38.60 -7.84
CA PHE A 114 -16.50 -38.04 -8.54
C PHE A 114 -16.59 -36.52 -8.58
N TYR A 115 -15.43 -35.85 -8.54
CA TYR A 115 -15.32 -34.40 -8.75
C TYR A 115 -14.16 -34.09 -9.69
N GLY A 116 -14.43 -33.30 -10.72
CA GLY A 116 -13.43 -32.85 -11.68
C GLY A 116 -14.05 -32.10 -12.84
N ALA A 117 -13.20 -31.58 -13.72
CA ALA A 117 -13.62 -30.96 -14.97
C ALA A 117 -13.59 -31.98 -16.11
N VAL A 118 -14.62 -31.95 -16.95
CA VAL A 118 -14.69 -32.72 -18.17
C VAL A 118 -13.91 -32.02 -19.27
N SER A 119 -13.06 -32.74 -19.95
CA SER A 119 -12.44 -32.32 -21.21
C SER A 119 -12.97 -33.19 -22.34
N GLY A 120 -13.21 -32.62 -23.50
CA GLY A 120 -13.69 -33.39 -24.65
C GLY A 120 -13.72 -32.60 -25.92
N ASP A 121 -13.70 -33.38 -27.04
CA ASP A 121 -13.93 -32.89 -28.36
C ASP A 121 -15.11 -33.67 -28.97
N PHE A 122 -15.29 -33.56 -30.28
CA PHE A 122 -16.33 -34.28 -31.03
C PHE A 122 -16.26 -35.82 -30.97
N ILE A 123 -15.22 -36.39 -30.34
CA ILE A 123 -14.98 -37.85 -30.26
C ILE A 123 -15.47 -38.42 -28.92
N GLY A 124 -15.63 -37.59 -27.89
CA GLY A 124 -16.18 -37.98 -26.58
C GLY A 124 -15.64 -37.21 -25.40
N TYR A 125 -16.35 -37.32 -24.29
CA TYR A 125 -15.98 -36.69 -23.02
C TYR A 125 -15.06 -37.62 -22.23
N SER A 126 -14.05 -37.02 -21.58
CA SER A 126 -13.16 -37.69 -20.64
C SER A 126 -12.84 -36.77 -19.45
N MET A 127 -12.45 -37.37 -18.31
CA MET A 127 -12.04 -36.61 -17.15
C MET A 127 -10.67 -37.08 -16.66
N SER A 128 -9.78 -36.13 -16.40
CA SER A 128 -8.40 -36.38 -16.00
C SER A 128 -8.23 -36.30 -14.49
N SER A 129 -7.79 -37.40 -13.87
CA SER A 129 -7.47 -37.53 -12.44
C SER A 129 -8.51 -36.92 -11.49
N PRO A 130 -9.82 -37.28 -11.63
CA PRO A 130 -10.84 -36.77 -10.72
C PRO A 130 -10.53 -37.15 -9.24
N VAL A 131 -11.06 -36.37 -8.32
CA VAL A 131 -11.17 -36.78 -6.92
C VAL A 131 -12.39 -37.71 -6.80
N PHE A 132 -12.32 -38.76 -6.00
CA PHE A 132 -13.46 -39.64 -5.79
C PHE A 132 -13.55 -40.13 -4.35
N GLU A 133 -14.75 -40.42 -3.89
CA GLU A 133 -15.09 -40.97 -2.58
C GLU A 133 -16.20 -42.02 -2.74
N ALA A 134 -16.17 -43.07 -1.89
CA ALA A 134 -17.24 -44.04 -1.88
C ALA A 134 -18.55 -43.37 -1.40
N LEU A 135 -19.69 -43.83 -1.94
CA LEU A 135 -20.98 -43.22 -1.62
C LEU A 135 -21.30 -43.32 -0.11
N ASP A 136 -20.91 -44.43 0.55
CA ASP A 136 -21.18 -44.72 1.96
C ASP A 136 -20.13 -44.14 2.91
N SER A 137 -19.08 -43.44 2.40
CA SER A 137 -18.07 -42.80 3.22
C SER A 137 -18.52 -41.43 3.72
N GLU A 138 -18.00 -41.00 4.88
CA GLU A 138 -18.14 -39.59 5.29
C GLU A 138 -17.50 -38.68 4.28
N PRO A 139 -18.18 -37.61 3.88
CA PRO A 139 -17.65 -36.67 2.88
C PRO A 139 -16.44 -35.91 3.42
N VAL A 140 -15.29 -36.12 2.82
CA VAL A 140 -14.05 -35.42 3.16
C VAL A 140 -13.74 -34.31 2.18
N THR A 141 -13.87 -34.61 0.87
CA THR A 141 -13.53 -33.69 -0.25
C THR A 141 -14.64 -33.53 -1.27
N THR A 142 -15.67 -34.40 -1.26
CA THR A 142 -16.87 -34.30 -2.09
C THR A 142 -18.10 -34.05 -1.24
N ARG A 143 -19.22 -33.67 -1.84
CA ARG A 143 -20.52 -33.41 -1.18
C ARG A 143 -20.47 -32.35 -0.05
N ARG A 144 -19.53 -31.42 -0.13
CA ARG A 144 -19.35 -30.34 0.86
C ARG A 144 -18.77 -29.08 0.21
N ILE A 145 -18.85 -27.97 0.90
CA ILE A 145 -18.11 -26.78 0.53
C ILE A 145 -16.66 -26.96 0.98
N LEU A 146 -15.73 -26.95 0.02
CA LEU A 146 -14.32 -27.18 0.30
C LEU A 146 -13.56 -25.84 0.37
N PRO A 147 -12.93 -25.51 1.50
CA PRO A 147 -12.07 -24.35 1.59
C PRO A 147 -10.77 -24.57 0.81
N ILE A 148 -10.34 -23.56 0.08
CA ILE A 148 -9.10 -23.53 -0.71
C ILE A 148 -8.11 -22.59 -0.02
N TYR A 149 -7.04 -23.14 0.51
CA TYR A 149 -6.02 -22.38 1.24
C TYR A 149 -4.90 -21.86 0.35
N PRO A 150 -4.21 -20.79 0.74
CA PRO A 150 -2.89 -20.46 0.20
C PRO A 150 -1.92 -21.62 0.44
N LEU A 151 -1.16 -22.00 -0.58
CA LEU A 151 -0.29 -23.17 -0.57
C LEU A 151 1.19 -22.79 -0.73
N THR A 152 2.08 -23.70 -0.32
CA THR A 152 3.51 -23.66 -0.62
C THR A 152 3.97 -25.00 -1.22
N ALA A 153 5.17 -25.03 -1.79
CA ALA A 153 5.72 -26.23 -2.38
C ALA A 153 5.75 -27.41 -1.38
N GLY A 154 5.18 -28.55 -1.81
CA GLY A 154 5.12 -29.78 -1.02
C GLY A 154 3.99 -29.86 0.01
N LEU A 155 3.14 -28.83 0.17
CA LEU A 155 1.98 -28.83 1.07
C LEU A 155 0.69 -28.79 0.26
N SER A 156 -0.15 -29.82 0.38
CA SER A 156 -1.44 -29.90 -0.33
C SER A 156 -2.58 -29.28 0.49
N ASN A 157 -3.64 -28.83 -0.19
CA ASN A 157 -4.87 -28.33 0.43
C ASN A 157 -5.46 -29.34 1.43
N ALA A 158 -5.50 -30.61 1.07
CA ALA A 158 -5.98 -31.68 1.94
C ALA A 158 -5.14 -31.83 3.21
N SER A 159 -3.81 -31.59 3.14
CA SER A 159 -2.93 -31.63 4.31
C SER A 159 -3.21 -30.49 5.27
N ILE A 160 -3.43 -29.26 4.73
CA ILE A 160 -3.80 -28.09 5.55
C ILE A 160 -5.17 -28.32 6.18
N LEU A 161 -6.17 -28.69 5.40
CA LEU A 161 -7.53 -28.96 5.90
C LEU A 161 -7.53 -29.99 7.03
N LYS A 162 -6.78 -31.09 6.86
CA LYS A 162 -6.65 -32.12 7.91
C LYS A 162 -6.00 -31.55 9.18
N ALA A 163 -4.98 -30.73 9.04
CA ALA A 163 -4.29 -30.11 10.17
C ALA A 163 -5.20 -29.11 10.90
N VAL A 164 -5.92 -28.26 10.16
CA VAL A 164 -6.89 -27.29 10.71
C VAL A 164 -7.99 -28.00 11.50
N ARG A 165 -8.58 -29.07 10.95
CA ARG A 165 -9.60 -29.89 11.66
C ARG A 165 -9.07 -30.45 12.96
N GLN A 166 -7.85 -30.98 12.96
CA GLN A 166 -7.24 -31.49 14.17
C GLN A 166 -7.00 -30.36 15.20
N ALA A 167 -6.53 -29.19 14.74
CA ALA A 167 -6.32 -28.03 15.62
C ALA A 167 -7.63 -27.58 16.27
N LEU A 168 -8.70 -27.40 15.47
CA LEU A 168 -10.03 -27.03 15.97
C LEU A 168 -10.63 -28.05 16.95
N ALA A 169 -10.28 -29.32 16.81
CA ALA A 169 -10.76 -30.39 17.70
C ALA A 169 -10.04 -30.41 19.07
N ILE A 170 -8.79 -29.93 19.17
CA ILE A 170 -7.98 -30.03 20.39
C ILE A 170 -7.75 -28.69 21.10
N CYS A 171 -8.04 -27.58 20.45
CA CYS A 171 -7.72 -26.23 20.88
C CYS A 171 -8.98 -25.35 20.85
N ASN A 172 -9.13 -24.46 21.80
CA ASN A 172 -10.16 -23.43 21.71
C ASN A 172 -9.82 -22.44 20.60
N VAL A 173 -10.85 -21.92 19.93
CA VAL A 173 -10.68 -20.79 19.00
C VAL A 173 -10.33 -19.51 19.78
N PRO A 174 -9.83 -18.46 19.09
CA PRO A 174 -9.59 -17.16 19.72
C PRO A 174 -10.83 -16.62 20.46
N GLU A 175 -10.60 -16.01 21.62
CA GLU A 175 -11.67 -15.48 22.47
C GLU A 175 -12.45 -14.36 21.78
N GLU A 176 -13.72 -14.20 22.18
CA GLU A 176 -14.57 -13.11 21.71
C GLU A 176 -14.06 -11.76 22.24
N ILE A 177 -13.85 -10.82 21.32
CA ILE A 177 -13.36 -9.47 21.64
C ILE A 177 -14.34 -8.37 21.22
N ILE A 178 -15.38 -8.71 20.46
CA ILE A 178 -16.40 -7.77 20.02
C ILE A 178 -17.60 -7.86 20.97
N PRO A 179 -17.92 -6.77 21.69
CA PRO A 179 -19.06 -6.77 22.62
C PRO A 179 -20.37 -7.20 21.95
N GLU A 180 -21.22 -7.90 22.69
CA GLU A 180 -22.49 -8.45 22.18
C GLU A 180 -23.36 -7.37 21.53
N LYS A 181 -23.46 -6.19 22.15
CA LYS A 181 -24.24 -5.07 21.61
C LYS A 181 -23.78 -4.68 20.21
N ILE A 182 -22.45 -4.60 19.98
CA ILE A 182 -21.86 -4.28 18.67
C ILE A 182 -22.16 -5.42 17.69
N ARG A 183 -22.03 -6.68 18.11
CA ARG A 183 -22.33 -7.83 17.25
C ARG A 183 -23.77 -7.85 16.79
N MET A 184 -24.72 -7.55 17.68
CA MET A 184 -26.15 -7.47 17.37
C MET A 184 -26.45 -6.31 16.40
N GLU A 185 -25.89 -5.13 16.65
CA GLU A 185 -26.12 -3.93 15.84
C GLU A 185 -25.64 -4.10 14.40
N TYR A 186 -24.47 -4.69 14.19
CA TYR A 186 -23.89 -4.87 12.86
C TYR A 186 -24.12 -6.26 12.24
N GLY A 187 -24.88 -7.14 12.89
CA GLY A 187 -25.16 -8.50 12.42
C GLY A 187 -23.90 -9.36 12.27
N ILE A 188 -23.02 -9.31 13.27
CA ILE A 188 -21.72 -10.00 13.28
C ILE A 188 -21.83 -11.31 14.05
N LEU A 189 -21.35 -12.41 13.47
CA LEU A 189 -21.32 -13.72 14.12
C LEU A 189 -20.45 -13.74 15.39
N PRO A 190 -20.77 -14.58 16.41
CA PRO A 190 -19.85 -14.87 17.50
C PRO A 190 -18.52 -15.44 16.97
N ALA A 191 -17.42 -15.16 17.69
CA ALA A 191 -16.08 -15.62 17.31
C ALA A 191 -16.02 -17.13 17.08
N GLU A 192 -16.52 -17.91 18.05
CA GLU A 192 -16.50 -19.38 17.96
C GLU A 192 -17.15 -19.88 16.66
N ARG A 193 -18.36 -19.43 16.36
CA ARG A 193 -19.08 -19.82 15.16
C ARG A 193 -18.33 -19.39 13.88
N ALA A 194 -17.76 -18.21 13.86
CA ALA A 194 -17.07 -17.70 12.68
C ALA A 194 -15.77 -18.47 12.39
N TYR A 195 -14.97 -18.79 13.43
CA TYR A 195 -13.74 -19.56 13.25
C TYR A 195 -14.00 -21.01 12.82
N TYR A 196 -15.11 -21.62 13.22
CA TYR A 196 -15.51 -22.92 12.68
C TYR A 196 -16.05 -22.78 11.25
N ALA A 197 -16.97 -21.87 11.01
CA ALA A 197 -17.64 -21.72 9.71
C ALA A 197 -16.70 -21.27 8.59
N ILE A 198 -15.63 -20.51 8.88
CA ILE A 198 -14.64 -20.12 7.86
C ILE A 198 -13.87 -21.34 7.31
N HIS A 199 -13.67 -22.38 8.11
CA HIS A 199 -12.94 -23.58 7.73
C HIS A 199 -13.86 -24.73 7.30
N GLU A 200 -15.08 -24.80 7.84
CA GLU A 200 -16.05 -25.87 7.58
C GLU A 200 -17.47 -25.30 7.44
N PRO A 201 -17.73 -24.47 6.44
CA PRO A 201 -19.04 -23.87 6.24
C PRO A 201 -20.09 -24.92 5.81
N SER A 202 -21.31 -24.78 6.32
CA SER A 202 -22.46 -25.57 5.91
C SER A 202 -23.12 -25.03 4.63
N SER A 203 -22.94 -23.73 4.35
CA SER A 203 -23.44 -23.05 3.15
C SER A 203 -22.44 -21.96 2.69
N MET A 204 -22.53 -21.55 1.43
CA MET A 204 -21.73 -20.42 0.93
C MET A 204 -22.08 -19.13 1.66
N GLU A 205 -23.33 -18.95 2.06
CA GLU A 205 -23.79 -17.81 2.85
C GLU A 205 -23.12 -17.79 4.24
N GLU A 206 -23.02 -18.94 4.91
CA GLU A 206 -22.34 -19.04 6.19
C GLU A 206 -20.83 -18.73 6.08
N ALA A 207 -20.19 -19.16 4.99
CA ALA A 207 -18.79 -18.81 4.70
C ALA A 207 -18.61 -17.30 4.56
N GLU A 208 -19.50 -16.61 3.84
CA GLU A 208 -19.47 -15.16 3.67
C GLU A 208 -19.74 -14.42 4.99
N LEU A 209 -20.67 -14.86 5.80
CA LEU A 209 -20.92 -14.28 7.13
C LEU A 209 -19.71 -14.47 8.06
N ALA A 210 -19.07 -15.63 8.03
CA ALA A 210 -17.86 -15.88 8.79
C ALA A 210 -16.69 -14.98 8.31
N LYS A 211 -16.51 -14.86 7.01
CA LYS A 211 -15.51 -13.96 6.41
C LYS A 211 -15.76 -12.50 6.79
N ARG A 212 -17.00 -12.02 6.70
CA ARG A 212 -17.38 -10.67 7.12
C ARG A 212 -17.06 -10.42 8.60
N ARG A 213 -17.31 -11.41 9.48
CA ARG A 213 -16.96 -11.32 10.90
C ARG A 213 -15.46 -11.13 11.11
N LEU A 214 -14.64 -11.89 10.42
CA LEU A 214 -13.17 -11.80 10.56
C LEU A 214 -12.61 -10.50 9.99
N ILE A 215 -13.15 -10.02 8.87
CA ILE A 215 -12.82 -8.71 8.31
C ILE A 215 -13.17 -7.58 9.30
N PHE A 216 -14.38 -7.63 9.87
CA PHE A 216 -14.81 -6.66 10.87
C PHE A 216 -13.91 -6.70 12.10
N GLU A 217 -13.52 -7.88 12.58
CA GLU A 217 -12.60 -8.06 13.72
C GLU A 217 -11.25 -7.38 13.48
N GLU A 218 -10.63 -7.63 12.33
CA GLU A 218 -9.33 -7.02 11.99
C GLU A 218 -9.42 -5.49 11.97
N PHE A 219 -10.45 -4.95 11.36
CA PHE A 219 -10.67 -3.51 11.31
C PHE A 219 -11.06 -2.91 12.67
N PHE A 220 -11.82 -3.63 13.49
CA PHE A 220 -12.20 -3.20 14.82
C PHE A 220 -10.98 -3.11 15.75
N ILE A 221 -10.13 -4.14 15.79
CA ILE A 221 -8.88 -4.15 16.56
C ILE A 221 -8.00 -2.97 16.14
N PHE A 222 -7.82 -2.79 14.83
CA PHE A 222 -7.00 -1.73 14.29
C PHE A 222 -7.54 -0.34 14.63
N SER A 223 -8.83 -0.10 14.40
CA SER A 223 -9.48 1.18 14.67
C SER A 223 -9.52 1.51 16.16
N ALA A 224 -9.76 0.51 17.02
CA ALA A 224 -9.72 0.67 18.46
C ALA A 224 -8.30 1.03 18.95
N GLY A 225 -7.28 0.39 18.39
CA GLY A 225 -5.89 0.72 18.68
C GLY A 225 -5.52 2.15 18.32
N LEU A 226 -5.88 2.61 17.12
CA LEU A 226 -5.68 4.00 16.70
C LEU A 226 -6.41 4.99 17.61
N SER A 227 -7.64 4.68 18.01
CA SER A 227 -8.43 5.52 18.89
C SER A 227 -7.85 5.59 20.30
N LEU A 228 -7.30 4.48 20.84
CA LEU A 228 -6.56 4.49 22.10
C LEU A 228 -5.29 5.34 22.03
N MET A 229 -4.54 5.28 20.93
CA MET A 229 -3.36 6.13 20.70
C MET A 229 -3.74 7.61 20.67
N ARG A 230 -4.86 7.97 20.03
CA ARG A 230 -5.40 9.34 20.04
C ARG A 230 -5.79 9.78 21.46
N ALA A 231 -6.51 8.94 22.20
CA ALA A 231 -6.90 9.24 23.57
C ALA A 231 -5.68 9.43 24.49
N ALA A 232 -4.66 8.56 24.37
CA ALA A 232 -3.42 8.71 25.12
C ALA A 232 -2.70 10.04 24.81
N ARG A 233 -2.73 10.49 23.55
CA ARG A 233 -2.16 11.77 23.15
C ARG A 233 -2.98 12.96 23.64
N ALA A 234 -4.31 12.86 23.60
CA ALA A 234 -5.19 13.91 24.12
C ALA A 234 -4.99 14.20 25.63
N ASN A 235 -4.44 13.23 26.35
CA ASN A 235 -4.05 13.40 27.76
C ASN A 235 -2.71 14.13 27.93
N LYS A 236 -1.87 14.26 26.89
CA LYS A 236 -0.66 15.05 26.95
C LYS A 236 -0.99 16.53 26.96
N ARG A 237 -0.20 17.32 27.67
CA ARG A 237 -0.35 18.76 27.75
C ARG A 237 0.87 19.44 27.12
N THR A 238 0.61 20.45 26.32
CA THR A 238 1.61 21.38 25.81
C THR A 238 1.14 22.81 26.04
N GLU A 239 2.01 23.77 25.84
CA GLU A 239 1.63 25.17 25.95
C GLU A 239 0.64 25.56 24.85
N ALA A 240 -0.54 26.04 25.24
CA ALA A 240 -1.53 26.55 24.30
C ALA A 240 -1.04 27.83 23.65
N TYR A 241 -0.98 27.89 22.34
CA TYR A 241 -0.58 29.10 21.65
C TYR A 241 -1.67 30.17 21.74
N ARG A 242 -1.25 31.40 21.93
CA ARG A 242 -2.16 32.56 21.89
C ARG A 242 -2.61 32.79 20.47
N ASN A 243 -3.83 33.30 20.33
CA ASN A 243 -4.32 33.72 19.02
C ASN A 243 -3.46 34.86 18.49
N CYS A 244 -2.88 34.70 17.32
CA CYS A 244 -2.03 35.70 16.67
C CYS A 244 -2.71 36.21 15.42
N ASP A 245 -2.57 37.51 15.14
CA ASP A 245 -3.06 38.08 13.87
C ASP A 245 -2.25 37.54 12.69
N LEU A 246 -2.94 36.87 11.78
CA LEU A 246 -2.39 36.36 10.53
C LEU A 246 -2.39 37.38 9.40
N LYS A 247 -2.99 38.57 9.60
CA LYS A 247 -3.06 39.60 8.58
C LYS A 247 -1.68 40.02 8.02
N PRO A 248 -0.64 40.27 8.88
CA PRO A 248 0.69 40.58 8.35
C PRO A 248 1.30 39.46 7.50
N PHE A 249 1.00 38.19 7.85
CA PHE A 249 1.44 37.05 7.04
C PHE A 249 0.73 37.01 5.69
N TYR A 250 -0.59 37.22 5.65
CA TYR A 250 -1.35 37.24 4.38
C TYR A 250 -0.94 38.40 3.47
N GLU A 251 -0.62 39.56 4.03
CA GLU A 251 -0.14 40.72 3.29
C GLU A 251 1.27 40.52 2.69
N ALA A 252 2.09 39.66 3.31
CA ALA A 252 3.42 39.31 2.82
C ALA A 252 3.40 38.26 1.69
N LEU A 253 2.27 37.58 1.48
CA LEU A 253 2.16 36.57 0.42
C LEU A 253 2.15 37.21 -0.97
N PRO A 254 2.83 36.64 -1.97
CA PRO A 254 2.80 37.15 -3.34
C PRO A 254 1.47 36.85 -4.08
N PHE A 255 0.56 36.10 -3.47
CA PHE A 255 -0.76 35.71 -3.98
C PHE A 255 -1.73 35.41 -2.84
N ALA A 256 -3.02 35.52 -3.09
CA ALA A 256 -4.03 35.12 -2.11
C ALA A 256 -4.06 33.59 -1.95
N LEU A 257 -4.28 33.12 -0.72
CA LEU A 257 -4.50 31.70 -0.45
C LEU A 257 -5.80 31.21 -1.12
N THR A 258 -5.81 29.94 -1.53
CA THR A 258 -7.05 29.27 -1.94
C THR A 258 -7.94 29.02 -0.74
N GLY A 259 -9.24 28.77 -0.96
CA GLY A 259 -10.17 28.41 0.11
C GLY A 259 -9.71 27.20 0.91
N ALA A 260 -9.17 26.18 0.24
CA ALA A 260 -8.62 24.99 0.88
C ALA A 260 -7.39 25.27 1.75
N GLN A 261 -6.50 26.14 1.30
CA GLN A 261 -5.33 26.57 2.07
C GLN A 261 -5.75 27.37 3.32
N SER A 262 -6.70 28.31 3.16
CA SER A 262 -7.24 29.10 4.28
C SER A 262 -7.88 28.22 5.36
N ARG A 263 -8.74 27.27 4.93
CA ARG A 263 -9.32 26.29 5.86
C ARG A 263 -8.25 25.50 6.61
N ALA A 264 -7.21 25.02 5.93
CA ALA A 264 -6.13 24.26 6.56
C ALA A 264 -5.35 25.12 7.57
N VAL A 265 -5.10 26.38 7.28
CA VAL A 265 -4.45 27.33 8.23
C VAL A 265 -5.33 27.57 9.45
N GLU A 266 -6.65 27.76 9.28
CA GLU A 266 -7.60 27.91 10.38
C GLU A 266 -7.67 26.66 11.27
N GLU A 267 -7.71 25.46 10.68
CA GLU A 267 -7.67 24.19 11.41
C GLU A 267 -6.38 24.04 12.23
N ILE A 268 -5.22 24.38 11.65
CA ILE A 268 -3.93 24.37 12.34
C ILE A 268 -3.94 25.38 13.51
N ALA A 269 -4.40 26.60 13.26
CA ALA A 269 -4.47 27.63 14.28
C ALA A 269 -5.37 27.21 15.47
N ALA A 270 -6.51 26.60 15.17
CA ALA A 270 -7.41 26.06 16.19
C ALA A 270 -6.75 24.91 16.99
N ASP A 271 -6.01 24.01 16.34
CA ASP A 271 -5.29 22.94 17.04
C ASP A 271 -4.18 23.45 17.95
N LEU A 272 -3.42 24.44 17.50
CA LEU A 272 -2.33 25.04 18.28
C LEU A 272 -2.84 25.71 19.56
N GLN A 273 -4.10 26.13 19.61
CA GLN A 273 -4.75 26.77 20.76
C GLN A 273 -5.33 25.78 21.80
N LYS A 274 -5.43 24.48 21.47
CA LYS A 274 -6.08 23.46 22.34
C LYS A 274 -5.29 23.11 23.62
N GLY A 275 -4.00 23.48 23.73
CA GLY A 275 -3.15 23.04 24.84
C GLY A 275 -2.85 21.54 24.86
N THR A 276 -3.04 20.87 23.75
CA THR A 276 -2.63 19.49 23.47
C THR A 276 -1.73 19.48 22.23
N PRO A 277 -0.75 18.58 22.12
CA PRO A 277 0.12 18.54 20.97
C PRO A 277 -0.67 18.28 19.67
N MET A 278 -0.66 19.24 18.75
CA MET A 278 -1.22 19.05 17.41
C MET A 278 -0.49 17.92 16.70
N ASN A 279 -1.21 17.08 16.00
CA ASN A 279 -0.65 16.05 15.12
C ASN A 279 -1.50 16.01 13.85
N ARG A 280 -1.06 16.76 12.81
CA ARG A 280 -1.88 17.01 11.63
C ARG A 280 -1.15 16.68 10.34
N LEU A 281 -1.85 16.04 9.43
CA LEU A 281 -1.42 15.79 8.05
C LEU A 281 -2.07 16.81 7.12
N VAL A 282 -1.25 17.57 6.41
CA VAL A 282 -1.70 18.39 5.28
C VAL A 282 -1.44 17.61 3.99
N GLN A 283 -2.52 17.18 3.37
CA GLN A 283 -2.50 16.39 2.15
C GLN A 283 -2.99 17.22 0.97
N GLY A 284 -2.31 17.13 -0.15
CA GLY A 284 -2.72 17.81 -1.37
C GLY A 284 -1.83 17.44 -2.53
N ASP A 285 -2.33 17.66 -3.72
CA ASP A 285 -1.61 17.36 -4.95
C ASP A 285 -0.26 18.09 -5.05
N VAL A 286 0.60 17.64 -5.95
CA VAL A 286 1.86 18.34 -6.27
C VAL A 286 1.54 19.78 -6.67
N GLY A 287 2.13 20.76 -5.97
CA GLY A 287 1.91 22.17 -6.23
C GLY A 287 0.58 22.76 -5.71
N SER A 288 -0.14 22.07 -4.81
CA SER A 288 -1.31 22.64 -4.11
C SER A 288 -0.96 23.74 -3.08
N GLY A 289 0.33 24.05 -2.89
CA GLY A 289 0.80 25.11 -2.01
C GLY A 289 0.92 24.71 -0.54
N LYS A 290 1.15 23.44 -0.23
CA LYS A 290 1.41 22.93 1.14
C LYS A 290 2.47 23.73 1.89
N THR A 291 3.51 24.19 1.20
CA THR A 291 4.59 25.01 1.76
C THR A 291 4.09 26.32 2.36
N MET A 292 3.04 26.93 1.79
CA MET A 292 2.46 28.19 2.33
C MET A 292 1.68 27.92 3.63
N VAL A 293 1.00 26.78 3.71
CA VAL A 293 0.34 26.33 4.96
C VAL A 293 1.39 26.05 6.04
N ALA A 294 2.50 25.41 5.70
CA ALA A 294 3.62 25.19 6.61
C ALA A 294 4.27 26.49 7.07
N ALA A 295 4.39 27.49 6.18
CA ALA A 295 4.91 28.83 6.51
C ALA A 295 3.98 29.54 7.50
N ALA A 296 2.64 29.45 7.35
CA ALA A 296 1.67 29.99 8.28
C ALA A 296 1.79 29.33 9.66
N ALA A 297 1.93 28.01 9.71
CA ALA A 297 2.14 27.26 10.96
C ALA A 297 3.44 27.69 11.66
N ALA A 298 4.55 27.83 10.91
CA ALA A 298 5.81 28.32 11.44
C ALA A 298 5.70 29.75 11.97
N TYR A 299 4.99 30.64 11.24
CA TYR A 299 4.70 32.00 11.68
C TYR A 299 3.96 32.01 13.03
N LEU A 300 2.91 31.20 13.18
CA LEU A 300 2.15 31.09 14.43
C LEU A 300 3.03 30.60 15.59
N ALA A 301 3.88 29.60 15.36
CA ALA A 301 4.80 29.10 16.37
C ALA A 301 5.80 30.16 16.83
N VAL A 302 6.42 30.86 15.89
CA VAL A 302 7.42 31.91 16.19
C VAL A 302 6.79 33.10 16.94
N LYS A 303 5.58 33.48 16.55
CA LYS A 303 4.84 34.54 17.29
C LYS A 303 4.46 34.14 18.70
N ASN A 304 4.50 32.86 19.03
CA ASN A 304 4.35 32.30 20.37
C ASN A 304 5.70 31.95 21.05
N ASN A 305 6.81 32.53 20.59
CA ASN A 305 8.17 32.34 21.09
C ASN A 305 8.68 30.89 21.02
N ALA A 306 8.15 30.09 20.12
CA ALA A 306 8.59 28.74 19.88
C ALA A 306 9.43 28.66 18.60
N GLN A 307 10.45 27.80 18.59
CA GLN A 307 11.22 27.48 17.40
C GLN A 307 10.46 26.45 16.55
N ALA A 308 10.57 26.58 15.24
CA ALA A 308 10.05 25.60 14.28
C ALA A 308 11.19 24.91 13.54
N ALA A 309 11.00 23.60 13.22
CA ALA A 309 11.92 22.82 12.42
C ALA A 309 11.18 22.24 11.21
N LEU A 310 11.67 22.52 9.99
CA LEU A 310 11.18 21.92 8.74
C LEU A 310 12.19 20.89 8.25
N MET A 311 11.82 19.61 8.32
CA MET A 311 12.62 18.50 7.84
C MET A 311 12.18 18.07 6.44
N VAL A 312 13.14 17.97 5.52
CA VAL A 312 12.92 17.57 4.13
C VAL A 312 13.90 16.46 3.72
N PRO A 313 13.53 15.60 2.74
CA PRO A 313 14.30 14.39 2.44
C PRO A 313 15.63 14.65 1.74
N THR A 314 15.76 15.73 0.98
CA THR A 314 16.96 16.02 0.18
C THR A 314 17.50 17.42 0.46
N GLN A 315 18.79 17.59 0.20
CA GLN A 315 19.46 18.88 0.35
C GLN A 315 18.89 19.93 -0.60
N ILE A 316 18.65 19.57 -1.86
CA ILE A 316 18.10 20.49 -2.87
C ILE A 316 16.74 21.06 -2.42
N LEU A 317 15.87 20.19 -1.88
CA LEU A 317 14.60 20.63 -1.31
C LEU A 317 14.81 21.56 -0.11
N ALA A 318 15.79 21.25 0.76
CA ALA A 318 16.10 22.11 1.91
C ALA A 318 16.53 23.52 1.44
N GLU A 319 17.39 23.58 0.44
CA GLU A 319 17.85 24.85 -0.15
C GLU A 319 16.71 25.63 -0.83
N GLN A 320 15.83 24.93 -1.58
CA GLN A 320 14.66 25.56 -2.20
C GLN A 320 13.67 26.12 -1.18
N HIS A 321 13.34 25.32 -0.14
CA HIS A 321 12.49 25.79 0.95
C HIS A 321 13.13 26.94 1.72
N TYR A 322 14.44 26.86 1.98
CA TYR A 322 15.18 27.93 2.64
C TYR A 322 15.10 29.23 1.81
N ALA A 323 15.41 29.20 0.53
CA ALA A 323 15.37 30.36 -0.33
C ALA A 323 13.98 30.99 -0.42
N SER A 324 12.92 30.17 -0.54
CA SER A 324 11.55 30.66 -0.64
C SER A 324 11.00 31.18 0.69
N LEU A 325 11.20 30.41 1.80
CA LEU A 325 10.67 30.77 3.12
C LEU A 325 11.45 31.92 3.76
N SER A 326 12.78 32.01 3.56
CA SER A 326 13.56 33.16 4.02
C SER A 326 13.07 34.46 3.40
N ARG A 327 12.83 34.47 2.08
CA ARG A 327 12.33 35.65 1.38
C ARG A 327 10.95 36.07 1.89
N LEU A 328 10.08 35.10 2.18
CA LEU A 328 8.71 35.34 2.65
C LEU A 328 8.70 35.83 4.12
N LEU A 329 9.51 35.19 4.97
CA LEU A 329 9.39 35.35 6.42
C LEU A 329 10.33 36.43 7.00
N ALA A 330 11.41 36.78 6.30
CA ALA A 330 12.34 37.85 6.76
C ALA A 330 11.66 39.21 6.97
N PRO A 331 10.74 39.69 6.10
CA PRO A 331 10.01 40.94 6.33
C PRO A 331 9.12 40.91 7.58
N LEU A 332 8.73 39.71 8.04
CA LEU A 332 7.94 39.48 9.25
C LEU A 332 8.79 39.37 10.53
N GLY A 333 10.12 39.53 10.39
CA GLY A 333 11.08 39.46 11.47
C GLY A 333 11.45 38.07 11.94
N ILE A 334 11.21 37.02 11.09
CA ILE A 334 11.51 35.61 11.39
C ILE A 334 12.87 35.24 10.80
N ARG A 335 13.78 34.81 11.66
CA ARG A 335 15.15 34.40 11.32
C ARG A 335 15.17 32.94 10.91
N THR A 336 15.59 32.65 9.70
CA THR A 336 15.67 31.30 9.15
C THR A 336 17.12 30.82 9.04
N ALA A 337 17.36 29.52 9.23
CA ALA A 337 18.66 28.91 8.99
C ALA A 337 18.53 27.60 8.21
N LEU A 338 19.58 27.26 7.45
CA LEU A 338 19.68 26.02 6.67
C LEU A 338 20.71 25.09 7.34
N LEU A 339 20.29 23.88 7.73
CA LEU A 339 21.17 22.87 8.30
C LEU A 339 21.13 21.56 7.50
N THR A 340 22.15 21.35 6.66
CA THR A 340 22.25 20.16 5.78
C THR A 340 23.56 19.37 6.00
N GLY A 341 23.72 18.27 5.26
CA GLY A 341 24.91 17.46 5.28
C GLY A 341 26.16 18.11 4.68
N SER A 342 26.02 19.05 3.71
CA SER A 342 27.09 19.57 2.86
C SER A 342 27.92 20.74 3.44
N GLY A 343 27.41 21.47 4.44
CA GLY A 343 28.15 22.59 5.04
C GLY A 343 29.46 22.16 5.71
N THR A 344 30.41 23.10 5.82
CA THR A 344 31.66 22.84 6.57
C THR A 344 31.38 22.55 8.05
N PRO A 345 32.23 21.79 8.73
CA PRO A 345 32.05 21.52 10.17
C PRO A 345 31.89 22.79 11.01
N LYS A 346 32.66 23.83 10.68
CA LYS A 346 32.60 25.13 11.39
C LYS A 346 31.25 25.84 11.18
N GLN A 347 30.75 25.85 9.93
CA GLN A 347 29.43 26.44 9.64
C GLN A 347 28.29 25.69 10.37
N LYS A 348 28.33 24.36 10.34
CA LYS A 348 27.34 23.52 11.07
C LYS A 348 27.37 23.76 12.57
N GLN A 349 28.55 23.90 13.15
CA GLN A 349 28.71 24.19 14.57
C GLN A 349 28.16 25.58 14.92
N GLN A 350 28.42 26.56 14.07
CA GLN A 350 27.91 27.93 14.25
C GLN A 350 26.37 27.94 14.21
N ILE A 351 25.76 27.31 13.20
CA ILE A 351 24.29 27.24 13.07
C ILE A 351 23.67 26.50 14.28
N ARG A 352 24.28 25.40 14.73
CA ARG A 352 23.81 24.67 15.91
C ARG A 352 23.86 25.53 17.17
N HIS A 353 24.89 26.31 17.32
CA HIS A 353 25.02 27.23 18.45
C HIS A 353 23.93 28.33 18.38
N GLU A 354 23.67 28.90 17.21
CA GLU A 354 22.61 29.87 17.01
C GLU A 354 21.20 29.29 17.30
N ILE A 355 20.95 28.01 16.93
CA ILE A 355 19.72 27.30 17.26
C ILE A 355 19.57 27.16 18.78
N GLU A 356 20.63 26.70 19.45
CA GLU A 356 20.66 26.49 20.90
C GLU A 356 20.45 27.80 21.67
N GLN A 357 21.01 28.91 21.19
CA GLN A 357 20.82 30.23 21.78
C GLN A 357 19.48 30.87 21.45
N GLY A 358 18.64 30.24 20.58
CA GLY A 358 17.36 30.82 20.14
C GLY A 358 17.51 32.04 19.24
N GLN A 359 18.64 32.14 18.53
CA GLN A 359 18.89 33.21 17.55
C GLN A 359 18.28 32.86 16.16
N VAL A 360 17.83 31.63 15.97
CA VAL A 360 17.13 31.14 14.79
C VAL A 360 15.72 30.71 15.21
N ASP A 361 14.72 31.17 14.46
CA ASP A 361 13.31 30.92 14.73
C ASP A 361 12.76 29.72 13.91
N LEU A 362 13.18 29.61 12.62
CA LEU A 362 12.84 28.47 11.75
C LEU A 362 14.10 27.84 11.20
N VAL A 363 14.29 26.56 11.49
CA VAL A 363 15.40 25.76 10.93
C VAL A 363 14.88 24.86 9.84
N ILE A 364 15.47 24.95 8.67
CA ILE A 364 15.16 24.10 7.51
C ILE A 364 16.34 23.16 7.30
N GLY A 365 16.10 21.86 7.12
CA GLY A 365 17.21 20.93 6.93
C GLY A 365 16.79 19.52 6.63
N THR A 366 17.81 18.65 6.55
CA THR A 366 17.66 17.22 6.29
C THR A 366 17.83 16.42 7.59
N HIS A 367 18.25 15.16 7.51
CA HIS A 367 18.59 14.32 8.67
C HIS A 367 19.57 14.97 9.67
N ALA A 368 20.28 16.02 9.29
CA ALA A 368 21.16 16.77 10.19
C ALA A 368 20.39 17.38 11.41
N LEU A 369 19.10 17.65 11.24
CA LEU A 369 18.21 18.13 12.32
C LEU A 369 18.00 17.06 13.42
N VAL A 370 18.04 15.79 13.06
CA VAL A 370 17.82 14.65 13.97
C VAL A 370 19.10 14.29 14.76
N SER A 371 20.28 14.77 14.33
CA SER A 371 21.56 14.50 14.98
C SER A 371 21.54 14.93 16.46
N GLN A 372 22.10 14.12 17.34
CA GLN A 372 22.20 14.42 18.78
C GLN A 372 22.87 15.78 19.07
N SER A 373 23.79 16.19 18.20
CA SER A 373 24.50 17.47 18.30
C SER A 373 23.66 18.72 17.98
N THR A 374 22.43 18.57 17.52
CA THR A 374 21.50 19.68 17.27
C THR A 374 20.55 19.80 18.45
N VAL A 375 20.68 20.84 19.25
CA VAL A 375 19.85 21.14 20.43
C VAL A 375 19.04 22.39 20.14
N PHE A 376 17.75 22.37 20.45
CA PHE A 376 16.87 23.52 20.31
C PHE A 376 16.65 24.15 21.69
N ARG A 377 16.53 25.46 21.73
CA ARG A 377 16.19 26.18 22.96
C ARG A 377 14.72 25.96 23.37
N ASN A 378 13.80 26.04 22.40
CA ASN A 378 12.37 25.85 22.61
C ASN A 378 11.70 25.35 21.33
N LEU A 379 11.89 24.06 20.97
CA LEU A 379 11.26 23.48 19.80
C LEU A 379 9.77 23.21 20.07
N GLY A 380 8.88 24.03 19.50
CA GLY A 380 7.44 23.91 19.67
C GLY A 380 6.71 23.39 18.44
N LEU A 381 7.33 23.44 17.24
CA LEU A 381 6.71 22.93 16.01
C LEU A 381 7.71 22.13 15.17
N VAL A 382 7.33 20.93 14.82
CA VAL A 382 8.04 20.06 13.86
C VAL A 382 7.21 19.94 12.61
N ILE A 383 7.79 20.28 11.47
CA ILE A 383 7.18 20.13 10.14
C ILE A 383 8.00 19.12 9.36
N THR A 384 7.33 18.13 8.72
CA THR A 384 7.99 17.14 7.86
C THR A 384 7.34 17.17 6.48
N ASP A 385 8.16 17.26 5.42
CA ASP A 385 7.69 17.20 4.04
C ASP A 385 8.01 15.82 3.43
N GLU A 386 7.15 15.34 2.52
CA GLU A 386 7.29 14.04 1.85
C GLU A 386 7.43 12.87 2.84
N GLN A 387 6.45 12.72 3.71
CA GLN A 387 6.46 11.77 4.83
C GLN A 387 6.89 10.34 4.46
N HIS A 388 6.49 9.84 3.29
CA HIS A 388 6.77 8.46 2.86
C HIS A 388 8.27 8.15 2.70
N ARG A 389 9.13 9.17 2.71
CA ARG A 389 10.59 9.03 2.60
C ARG A 389 11.32 9.07 3.93
N PHE A 390 10.61 9.30 5.03
CA PHE A 390 11.18 9.29 6.38
C PHE A 390 10.66 8.10 7.18
N GLY A 391 11.55 7.35 7.81
CA GLY A 391 11.17 6.33 8.77
C GLY A 391 10.49 6.95 10.00
N VAL A 392 9.52 6.24 10.60
CA VAL A 392 8.81 6.66 11.83
C VAL A 392 9.79 7.04 12.94
N GLY A 393 10.92 6.33 13.06
CA GLY A 393 11.96 6.61 14.05
C GLY A 393 12.65 7.96 13.89
N GLN A 394 12.75 8.53 12.68
CA GLN A 394 13.39 9.85 12.48
C GLN A 394 12.48 10.97 12.98
N ARG A 395 11.17 10.87 12.73
CA ARG A 395 10.18 11.84 13.24
C ARG A 395 10.13 11.83 14.75
N SER A 396 10.06 10.65 15.36
CA SER A 396 10.06 10.48 16.80
C SER A 396 11.31 11.09 17.45
N ARG A 397 12.50 10.89 16.84
CA ARG A 397 13.76 11.47 17.31
C ARG A 397 13.77 13.00 17.20
N LEU A 398 13.19 13.59 16.16
CA LEU A 398 13.11 15.04 16.03
C LEU A 398 12.11 15.62 17.04
N SER A 399 10.93 15.02 17.19
CA SER A 399 9.93 15.44 18.20
C SER A 399 10.45 15.28 19.63
N ALA A 400 11.28 14.28 19.91
CA ALA A 400 11.91 14.10 21.22
C ALA A 400 12.91 15.20 21.61
N LYS A 401 13.25 16.14 20.72
CA LYS A 401 14.11 17.30 21.01
C LYS A 401 13.35 18.49 21.61
N GLY A 402 12.03 18.46 21.58
CA GLY A 402 11.16 19.44 22.22
C GLY A 402 10.35 18.80 23.35
N HIS A 403 9.66 19.61 24.13
CA HIS A 403 8.74 19.15 25.17
C HIS A 403 7.34 19.00 24.57
N ASP A 404 7.02 17.79 24.03
CA ASP A 404 5.77 17.50 23.33
C ASP A 404 5.42 18.53 22.22
N PRO A 405 6.31 18.74 21.22
CA PRO A 405 6.09 19.75 20.18
C PRO A 405 4.90 19.37 19.30
N HIS A 406 4.26 20.37 18.72
CA HIS A 406 3.28 20.19 17.66
C HIS A 406 3.92 19.55 16.44
N LEU A 407 3.21 18.64 15.76
CA LEU A 407 3.66 17.95 14.56
C LEU A 407 2.76 18.26 13.38
N LEU A 408 3.35 18.80 12.32
CA LEU A 408 2.72 19.02 11.02
C LEU A 408 3.40 18.16 9.97
N VAL A 409 2.65 17.29 9.34
CA VAL A 409 3.15 16.40 8.31
C VAL A 409 2.58 16.83 6.96
N MET A 410 3.41 16.88 5.93
CA MET A 410 2.96 17.17 4.56
C MET A 410 3.15 15.96 3.66
N SER A 411 2.18 15.71 2.77
CA SER A 411 2.27 14.66 1.76
C SER A 411 1.82 15.18 0.40
N ALA A 412 2.62 14.93 -0.63
CA ALA A 412 2.28 15.20 -2.01
C ALA A 412 1.62 14.00 -2.71
N THR A 413 1.57 12.84 -2.05
CA THR A 413 0.78 11.71 -2.56
C THR A 413 -0.67 11.90 -2.16
N PRO A 414 -1.59 12.12 -3.10
CA PRO A 414 -3.00 12.06 -2.80
C PRO A 414 -3.35 10.61 -2.45
N ILE A 415 -3.79 10.40 -1.22
CA ILE A 415 -4.29 9.12 -0.71
C ILE A 415 -5.77 9.33 -0.45
N PRO A 416 -6.67 8.41 -0.83
CA PRO A 416 -8.08 8.53 -0.49
C PRO A 416 -8.27 8.86 1.00
N ARG A 417 -9.17 9.79 1.32
CA ARG A 417 -9.35 10.31 2.69
C ARG A 417 -9.53 9.22 3.74
N THR A 418 -10.32 8.21 3.40
CA THR A 418 -10.56 7.05 4.27
C THR A 418 -9.29 6.26 4.54
N LEU A 419 -8.45 6.11 3.52
CA LEU A 419 -7.18 5.42 3.62
C LEU A 419 -6.14 6.25 4.38
N ALA A 420 -6.14 7.57 4.20
CA ALA A 420 -5.28 8.48 4.96
C ALA A 420 -5.60 8.45 6.47
N LEU A 421 -6.89 8.39 6.83
CA LEU A 421 -7.33 8.23 8.22
C LEU A 421 -6.90 6.90 8.85
N LEU A 422 -6.73 5.85 8.02
CA LEU A 422 -6.24 4.56 8.46
C LEU A 422 -4.73 4.52 8.60
N MET A 423 -4.03 5.01 7.58
CA MET A 423 -2.57 4.99 7.56
C MET A 423 -1.94 5.89 8.61
N TYR A 424 -2.62 6.98 8.87
CA TYR A 424 -2.15 8.04 9.77
C TYR A 424 -3.13 8.25 10.91
N GLY A 425 -3.72 7.18 11.39
CA GLY A 425 -4.86 7.17 12.31
C GLY A 425 -4.70 7.96 13.59
N ASP A 426 -3.50 8.41 13.90
CA ASP A 426 -3.21 9.34 14.98
C ASP A 426 -3.09 10.81 14.50
N LEU A 427 -3.22 11.08 13.17
CA LEU A 427 -3.18 12.40 12.58
C LEU A 427 -4.58 12.92 12.25
N GLU A 428 -4.83 14.20 12.56
CA GLU A 428 -5.92 14.95 11.94
C GLU A 428 -5.56 15.28 10.49
N VAL A 429 -6.53 15.32 9.57
CA VAL A 429 -6.25 15.46 8.13
C VAL A 429 -6.88 16.73 7.58
N SER A 430 -6.04 17.62 7.02
CA SER A 430 -6.45 18.75 6.20
C SER A 430 -6.18 18.44 4.73
N ILE A 431 -7.20 18.59 3.88
CA ILE A 431 -7.10 18.30 2.45
C ILE A 431 -7.05 19.62 1.67
N LEU A 432 -6.01 19.73 0.81
CA LEU A 432 -5.89 20.81 -0.17
C LEU A 432 -6.38 20.29 -1.53
N ASP A 433 -7.67 20.42 -1.77
CA ASP A 433 -8.38 19.97 -2.97
C ASP A 433 -8.48 21.04 -4.07
N GLU A 434 -7.86 22.19 -3.85
CA GLU A 434 -7.80 23.29 -4.80
C GLU A 434 -6.36 23.55 -5.27
N LEU A 435 -6.19 23.86 -6.54
CA LEU A 435 -4.90 24.32 -7.08
C LEU A 435 -4.81 25.85 -7.03
N PRO A 436 -3.61 26.41 -6.74
CA PRO A 436 -3.40 27.86 -6.79
C PRO A 436 -3.74 28.45 -8.16
N PRO A 437 -4.25 29.69 -8.21
CA PRO A 437 -4.54 30.37 -9.46
C PRO A 437 -3.28 30.53 -10.31
N GLY A 438 -3.43 30.41 -11.65
CA GLY A 438 -2.32 30.51 -12.61
C GLY A 438 -1.62 29.20 -12.94
N ARG A 439 -1.90 28.09 -12.26
CA ARG A 439 -1.34 26.80 -12.63
C ARG A 439 -2.02 26.23 -13.87
N GLN A 440 -1.21 25.88 -14.88
CA GLN A 440 -1.69 25.29 -16.14
C GLN A 440 -1.99 23.80 -15.96
N LYS A 441 -3.07 23.33 -16.61
CA LYS A 441 -3.34 21.89 -16.72
C LYS A 441 -2.29 21.25 -17.64
N VAL A 442 -1.80 20.07 -17.24
CA VAL A 442 -0.88 19.27 -18.05
C VAL A 442 -1.69 18.35 -18.95
N ASP A 443 -1.63 18.58 -20.27
CA ASP A 443 -2.28 17.68 -21.23
C ASP A 443 -1.52 16.36 -21.30
N THR A 444 -2.21 15.25 -21.01
CA THR A 444 -1.61 13.91 -20.92
C THR A 444 -2.08 13.04 -22.06
N PHE A 445 -1.13 12.38 -22.75
CA PHE A 445 -1.39 11.53 -23.91
C PHE A 445 -0.78 10.16 -23.72
N LEU A 446 -1.52 9.11 -24.08
CA LEU A 446 -1.02 7.75 -24.17
C LEU A 446 -0.79 7.42 -25.64
N VAL A 447 0.44 7.04 -26.00
CA VAL A 447 0.86 6.79 -27.38
C VAL A 447 1.64 5.49 -27.49
N GLY A 448 1.54 4.84 -28.65
CA GLY A 448 2.35 3.66 -28.98
C GLY A 448 3.64 4.05 -29.73
N GLU A 449 4.52 3.08 -29.92
CA GLU A 449 5.83 3.26 -30.57
C GLU A 449 5.74 3.81 -32.01
N SER A 450 4.66 3.53 -32.74
CA SER A 450 4.43 4.08 -34.07
C SER A 450 4.42 5.62 -34.11
N MET A 451 4.27 6.27 -32.95
CA MET A 451 4.27 7.73 -32.82
C MET A 451 5.65 8.30 -32.47
N ARG A 452 6.71 7.48 -32.38
CA ARG A 452 8.07 7.90 -31.95
C ARG A 452 8.60 9.11 -32.74
N ALA A 453 8.46 9.08 -34.06
CA ALA A 453 8.89 10.21 -34.91
C ALA A 453 8.18 11.53 -34.56
N ARG A 454 6.89 11.46 -34.22
CA ARG A 454 6.11 12.63 -33.79
C ARG A 454 6.51 13.12 -32.40
N ILE A 455 6.83 12.20 -31.47
CA ILE A 455 7.35 12.56 -30.13
C ILE A 455 8.66 13.30 -30.30
N ASN A 456 9.60 12.78 -31.11
CA ASN A 456 10.89 13.42 -31.35
C ASN A 456 10.73 14.80 -32.01
N ALA A 457 9.83 14.93 -32.98
CA ALA A 457 9.54 16.24 -33.60
C ALA A 457 8.93 17.22 -32.58
N PHE A 458 8.11 16.74 -31.64
CA PHE A 458 7.52 17.57 -30.60
C PHE A 458 8.56 18.02 -29.56
N ILE A 459 9.50 17.13 -29.17
CA ILE A 459 10.65 17.50 -28.31
C ILE A 459 11.44 18.65 -29.00
N ARG A 460 11.79 18.49 -30.30
CA ARG A 460 12.48 19.56 -31.07
C ARG A 460 11.72 20.86 -31.07
N LYS A 461 10.41 20.80 -31.24
CA LYS A 461 9.57 22.01 -31.23
C LYS A 461 9.67 22.72 -29.85
N GLN A 462 9.51 21.97 -28.77
CA GLN A 462 9.56 22.55 -27.41
C GLN A 462 10.95 23.14 -27.10
N THR A 463 12.02 22.45 -27.47
CA THR A 463 13.38 22.95 -27.25
C THR A 463 13.70 24.14 -28.13
N ALA A 464 13.20 24.20 -29.36
CA ALA A 464 13.33 25.36 -30.23
C ALA A 464 12.57 26.59 -29.72
N GLU A 465 11.49 26.41 -28.98
CA GLU A 465 10.75 27.46 -28.28
C GLU A 465 11.46 27.91 -26.97
N GLY A 466 12.61 27.30 -26.63
CA GLY A 466 13.42 27.62 -25.44
C GLY A 466 12.99 26.85 -24.18
N HIS A 467 12.12 25.86 -24.31
CA HIS A 467 11.66 25.02 -23.20
C HIS A 467 12.53 23.79 -22.99
N GLN A 468 12.44 23.24 -21.80
CA GLN A 468 13.19 22.03 -21.41
C GLN A 468 12.28 20.80 -21.35
N CYS A 469 12.86 19.62 -21.54
CA CYS A 469 12.15 18.35 -21.59
C CYS A 469 12.74 17.35 -20.60
N PHE A 470 11.85 16.61 -19.92
CA PHE A 470 12.19 15.41 -19.16
C PHE A 470 11.90 14.16 -19.99
N VAL A 471 12.81 13.19 -19.98
CA VAL A 471 12.59 11.84 -20.49
C VAL A 471 12.85 10.85 -19.35
N VAL A 472 11.83 10.14 -18.92
CA VAL A 472 11.90 9.23 -17.77
C VAL A 472 11.85 7.79 -18.25
N CYS A 473 12.85 7.00 -17.85
CA CYS A 473 12.93 5.58 -18.12
C CYS A 473 12.59 4.78 -16.85
N PRO A 474 11.93 3.60 -16.96
CA PRO A 474 11.63 2.78 -15.81
C PRO A 474 12.90 2.24 -15.16
N ALA A 475 12.90 2.16 -13.82
CA ALA A 475 13.84 1.31 -13.11
C ALA A 475 13.36 -0.15 -13.28
N VAL A 476 14.27 -1.07 -13.59
CA VAL A 476 13.92 -2.50 -13.70
C VAL A 476 13.91 -3.09 -12.29
N GLU A 477 12.76 -3.59 -11.85
CA GLU A 477 12.55 -4.12 -10.49
C GLU A 477 13.49 -5.30 -10.14
N GLU A 478 13.92 -6.08 -11.14
CA GLU A 478 14.82 -7.23 -10.95
C GLU A 478 16.30 -6.86 -10.80
N SER A 479 16.73 -5.67 -11.25
CA SER A 479 18.06 -5.12 -10.97
C SER A 479 18.10 -3.60 -11.28
N GLU A 480 18.49 -2.80 -10.28
CA GLU A 480 18.78 -1.38 -10.47
C GLU A 480 19.81 -1.13 -11.59
N GLU A 481 20.73 -2.09 -11.80
CA GLU A 481 21.74 -2.02 -12.85
C GLU A 481 21.17 -2.03 -14.27
N LEU A 482 20.11 -2.81 -14.52
CA LEU A 482 19.44 -2.87 -15.83
C LEU A 482 18.68 -1.58 -16.13
N GLY A 483 18.03 -0.99 -15.14
CA GLY A 483 17.33 0.29 -15.28
C GLY A 483 18.30 1.46 -15.56
N VAL A 484 19.45 1.47 -14.91
CA VAL A 484 20.53 2.45 -15.16
C VAL A 484 21.07 2.30 -16.58
N LYS A 485 21.40 1.09 -17.01
CA LYS A 485 21.87 0.80 -18.40
C LYS A 485 20.83 1.23 -19.45
N SER A 486 19.55 1.04 -19.18
CA SER A 486 18.49 1.52 -20.08
C SER A 486 18.48 3.03 -20.21
N ALA A 487 18.59 3.77 -19.11
CA ALA A 487 18.64 5.24 -19.13
C ALA A 487 19.92 5.77 -19.79
N GLU A 488 21.07 5.11 -19.58
CA GLU A 488 22.35 5.44 -20.23
C GLU A 488 22.27 5.26 -21.75
N VAL A 489 21.73 4.11 -22.19
CA VAL A 489 21.53 3.81 -23.63
C VAL A 489 20.60 4.84 -24.26
N TRP A 490 19.51 5.20 -23.58
CA TRP A 490 18.60 6.24 -24.04
C TRP A 490 19.28 7.60 -24.15
N ALA A 491 19.99 8.02 -23.12
CA ALA A 491 20.71 9.30 -23.13
C ALA A 491 21.73 9.36 -24.27
N GLN A 492 22.50 8.29 -24.49
CA GLN A 492 23.45 8.19 -25.60
C GLN A 492 22.75 8.21 -26.96
N THR A 493 21.66 7.47 -27.11
CA THR A 493 20.88 7.42 -28.37
C THR A 493 20.29 8.80 -28.69
N LEU A 494 19.71 9.48 -27.70
CA LEU A 494 19.18 10.82 -27.88
C LEU A 494 20.29 11.82 -28.25
N GLN A 495 21.43 11.80 -27.55
CA GLN A 495 22.54 12.75 -27.81
C GLN A 495 23.26 12.48 -29.14
N GLN A 496 23.49 11.21 -29.52
CA GLN A 496 24.33 10.88 -30.67
C GLN A 496 23.53 10.70 -31.96
N THR A 497 22.28 10.25 -31.89
CA THR A 497 21.51 9.84 -33.07
C THR A 497 20.28 10.71 -33.30
N VAL A 498 19.52 11.05 -32.27
CA VAL A 498 18.22 11.73 -32.43
C VAL A 498 18.37 13.26 -32.37
N PHE A 499 19.13 13.74 -31.38
CA PHE A 499 19.30 15.16 -31.08
C PHE A 499 20.79 15.52 -30.89
N PRO A 500 21.65 15.37 -31.90
CA PRO A 500 23.09 15.67 -31.78
C PRO A 500 23.38 17.17 -31.54
N ASP A 501 22.42 18.01 -31.82
CA ASP A 501 22.42 19.47 -31.68
C ASP A 501 21.91 19.98 -30.34
N LEU A 502 21.27 19.11 -29.52
CA LEU A 502 20.73 19.44 -28.19
C LEU A 502 21.65 18.96 -27.08
N ARG A 503 21.59 19.61 -25.93
CA ARG A 503 22.35 19.21 -24.72
C ARG A 503 21.52 18.26 -23.88
N VAL A 504 21.96 17.01 -23.81
CA VAL A 504 21.29 15.94 -23.03
C VAL A 504 22.09 15.64 -21.75
N LEU A 505 21.44 15.72 -20.61
CA LEU A 505 21.98 15.27 -19.33
C LEU A 505 21.34 13.95 -18.90
N LEU A 506 22.08 13.16 -18.12
CA LEU A 506 21.63 11.90 -17.56
C LEU A 506 21.62 11.98 -16.03
N LEU A 507 20.57 11.44 -15.39
CA LEU A 507 20.40 11.36 -13.94
C LEU A 507 19.87 10.00 -13.51
N HIS A 508 20.61 9.25 -12.69
CA HIS A 508 20.15 7.95 -12.20
C HIS A 508 20.52 7.67 -10.72
N GLY A 509 19.91 6.62 -10.14
CA GLY A 509 20.00 6.30 -8.73
C GLY A 509 21.42 6.06 -8.19
N GLN A 510 22.30 5.46 -8.98
CA GLN A 510 23.64 5.06 -8.58
C GLN A 510 24.67 6.21 -8.52
N MET A 511 24.34 7.39 -9.07
CA MET A 511 25.21 8.56 -8.99
C MET A 511 25.37 9.03 -7.55
N LYS A 512 26.53 9.62 -7.22
CA LYS A 512 26.77 10.23 -5.90
C LYS A 512 25.88 11.46 -5.69
N GLY A 513 25.52 11.75 -4.43
CA GLY A 513 24.63 12.85 -4.08
C GLY A 513 25.06 14.20 -4.68
N ALA A 514 26.36 14.56 -4.55
CA ALA A 514 26.90 15.80 -5.10
C ALA A 514 26.81 15.88 -6.64
N GLU A 515 26.96 14.76 -7.32
CA GLU A 515 26.85 14.68 -8.79
C GLU A 515 25.39 14.88 -9.23
N LYS A 516 24.43 14.23 -8.54
CA LYS A 516 22.99 14.45 -8.77
C LYS A 516 22.63 15.92 -8.60
N GLU A 517 23.12 16.55 -7.55
CA GLU A 517 22.91 17.97 -7.26
C GLU A 517 23.46 18.87 -8.37
N ALA A 518 24.67 18.59 -8.82
CA ALA A 518 25.30 19.37 -9.91
C ALA A 518 24.50 19.28 -11.21
N ILE A 519 24.07 18.07 -11.61
CA ILE A 519 23.27 17.82 -12.81
C ILE A 519 21.91 18.53 -12.71
N MET A 520 21.21 18.39 -11.59
CA MET A 520 19.91 19.04 -11.42
C MET A 520 20.02 20.57 -11.39
N SER A 521 21.04 21.10 -10.75
CA SER A 521 21.31 22.55 -10.74
C SER A 521 21.64 23.07 -12.13
N ALA A 522 22.44 22.36 -12.93
CA ALA A 522 22.72 22.70 -14.31
C ALA A 522 21.46 22.69 -15.18
N PHE A 523 20.60 21.68 -15.02
CA PHE A 523 19.33 21.62 -15.74
C PHE A 523 18.38 22.76 -15.31
N ALA A 524 18.28 23.06 -14.01
CA ALA A 524 17.45 24.16 -13.52
C ALA A 524 17.92 25.54 -14.01
N ARG A 525 19.23 25.72 -14.26
CA ARG A 525 19.79 26.95 -14.86
C ARG A 525 19.62 27.03 -16.39
N GLY A 526 19.04 26.01 -17.04
CA GLY A 526 18.87 25.97 -18.49
C GLY A 526 20.15 25.60 -19.26
N GLU A 527 21.15 25.02 -18.60
CA GLU A 527 22.40 24.57 -19.22
C GLU A 527 22.23 23.30 -20.07
N ALA A 528 21.07 22.65 -19.99
CA ALA A 528 20.69 21.52 -20.82
C ALA A 528 19.23 21.61 -21.27
N ASP A 529 18.96 21.02 -22.43
CA ASP A 529 17.67 21.07 -23.11
C ASP A 529 16.80 19.83 -22.75
N ILE A 530 17.46 18.68 -22.53
CA ILE A 530 16.82 17.42 -22.21
C ILE A 530 17.50 16.81 -20.98
N LEU A 531 16.70 16.35 -20.00
CA LEU A 531 17.17 15.53 -18.90
C LEU A 531 16.57 14.12 -19.01
N VAL A 532 17.42 13.14 -19.27
CA VAL A 532 17.07 11.72 -19.19
C VAL A 532 17.26 11.26 -17.75
N ALA A 533 16.24 10.64 -17.16
CA ALA A 533 16.31 10.21 -15.78
C ALA A 533 15.60 8.89 -15.53
N THR A 534 16.00 8.20 -14.46
CA THR A 534 15.19 7.14 -13.85
C THR A 534 14.20 7.74 -12.86
N THR A 535 13.51 6.93 -12.05
CA THR A 535 12.54 7.36 -11.01
C THR A 535 13.11 8.37 -9.98
N VAL A 536 14.41 8.60 -9.96
CA VAL A 536 15.08 9.55 -9.03
C VAL A 536 14.51 10.99 -9.17
N ILE A 537 13.93 11.32 -10.32
CA ILE A 537 13.33 12.65 -10.58
C ILE A 537 12.02 12.88 -9.81
N GLU A 538 11.44 11.84 -9.18
CA GLU A 538 10.28 12.00 -8.28
C GLU A 538 10.58 12.98 -7.14
N VAL A 539 11.85 13.28 -6.85
CA VAL A 539 12.28 14.11 -5.73
C VAL A 539 12.52 15.56 -6.16
N GLY A 540 11.59 16.40 -5.92
CA GLY A 540 11.63 17.74 -5.36
C GLY A 540 12.21 18.91 -6.15
N VAL A 541 12.84 18.78 -7.30
CA VAL A 541 13.40 19.96 -7.99
C VAL A 541 12.35 20.65 -8.84
N ASP A 542 12.18 21.95 -8.62
CA ASP A 542 11.30 22.80 -9.40
C ASP A 542 12.05 23.37 -10.61
N VAL A 543 11.60 23.02 -11.81
CA VAL A 543 12.12 23.57 -13.08
C VAL A 543 10.96 24.18 -13.87
N PRO A 544 10.66 25.47 -13.63
CA PRO A 544 9.50 26.13 -14.25
C PRO A 544 9.52 26.13 -15.78
N ASN A 545 10.70 26.08 -16.40
CA ASN A 545 10.89 26.07 -17.84
C ASN A 545 10.71 24.67 -18.47
N ALA A 546 10.57 23.61 -17.68
CA ALA A 546 10.31 22.28 -18.21
C ALA A 546 8.81 22.12 -18.52
N THR A 547 8.48 22.05 -19.80
CA THR A 547 7.10 21.99 -20.30
C THR A 547 6.69 20.63 -20.83
N LEU A 548 7.66 19.74 -21.08
CA LEU A 548 7.39 18.41 -21.62
C LEU A 548 7.97 17.31 -20.71
N MET A 549 7.12 16.34 -20.39
CA MET A 549 7.49 15.08 -19.74
C MET A 549 7.20 13.92 -20.70
N VAL A 550 8.20 13.14 -21.04
CA VAL A 550 8.03 11.88 -21.76
C VAL A 550 8.37 10.72 -20.82
N ILE A 551 7.45 9.79 -20.64
CA ILE A 551 7.65 8.62 -19.78
C ILE A 551 7.63 7.36 -20.63
N GLU A 552 8.78 6.72 -20.71
CA GLU A 552 8.99 5.50 -21.48
C GLU A 552 8.48 4.30 -20.70
N ASP A 553 7.91 3.32 -21.41
CA ASP A 553 7.31 2.10 -20.82
C ASP A 553 6.44 2.42 -19.58
N ALA A 554 5.51 3.36 -19.74
CA ALA A 554 4.68 3.87 -18.66
C ALA A 554 3.88 2.78 -17.92
N ASP A 555 3.66 1.64 -18.56
CA ASP A 555 3.00 0.47 -17.95
C ASP A 555 3.79 -0.16 -16.80
N ARG A 556 5.09 0.12 -16.68
CA ARG A 556 5.94 -0.35 -15.58
C ARG A 556 5.87 0.54 -14.33
N PHE A 557 5.22 1.70 -14.40
CA PHE A 557 5.08 2.62 -13.27
C PHE A 557 3.72 2.46 -12.58
N GLY A 558 3.68 2.76 -11.28
CA GLY A 558 2.43 2.97 -10.56
C GLY A 558 1.71 4.24 -11.00
N LEU A 559 0.37 4.28 -10.90
CA LEU A 559 -0.40 5.48 -11.23
C LEU A 559 0.00 6.68 -10.36
N SER A 560 0.25 6.45 -9.08
CA SER A 560 0.71 7.48 -8.15
C SER A 560 2.08 8.03 -8.54
N GLN A 561 3.01 7.18 -9.01
CA GLN A 561 4.32 7.61 -9.53
C GLN A 561 4.18 8.41 -10.82
N LEU A 562 3.38 7.92 -11.77
CA LEU A 562 3.10 8.65 -13.01
C LEU A 562 2.49 10.02 -12.75
N HIS A 563 1.59 10.10 -11.76
CA HIS A 563 0.99 11.36 -11.34
C HIS A 563 2.02 12.32 -10.74
N GLN A 564 2.92 11.85 -9.88
CA GLN A 564 4.01 12.65 -9.32
C GLN A 564 4.97 13.15 -10.40
N LEU A 565 5.35 12.29 -11.35
CA LEU A 565 6.16 12.64 -12.50
C LEU A 565 5.47 13.72 -13.36
N ARG A 566 4.19 13.52 -13.70
CA ARG A 566 3.40 14.54 -14.41
C ARG A 566 3.40 15.89 -13.70
N GLY A 567 3.34 15.89 -12.37
CA GLY A 567 3.38 17.08 -11.54
C GLY A 567 4.71 17.83 -11.54
N ARG A 568 5.77 17.29 -12.16
CA ARG A 568 7.07 17.97 -12.33
C ARG A 568 7.08 18.98 -13.47
N VAL A 569 6.13 18.92 -14.38
CA VAL A 569 5.89 19.93 -15.41
C VAL A 569 4.62 20.73 -15.08
N GLY A 570 4.38 21.85 -15.79
CA GLY A 570 3.23 22.72 -15.54
C GLY A 570 3.40 23.66 -14.35
N ARG A 571 4.65 24.00 -14.00
CA ARG A 571 4.98 24.92 -12.90
C ARG A 571 5.25 26.34 -13.37
N GLY A 572 5.41 26.54 -14.67
CA GLY A 572 5.53 27.85 -15.33
C GLY A 572 4.20 28.33 -15.92
N SER A 573 4.24 29.45 -16.63
CA SER A 573 3.10 30.02 -17.36
C SER A 573 2.83 29.35 -18.70
N ALA A 574 3.79 28.59 -19.23
CA ALA A 574 3.69 27.92 -20.51
C ALA A 574 2.83 26.64 -20.43
N LYS A 575 2.13 26.35 -21.51
CA LYS A 575 1.35 25.12 -21.65
C LYS A 575 2.27 23.89 -21.56
N SER A 576 1.89 22.90 -20.79
CA SER A 576 2.74 21.74 -20.49
C SER A 576 2.07 20.43 -20.89
N PHE A 577 2.90 19.43 -21.19
CA PHE A 577 2.49 18.17 -21.78
C PHE A 577 3.16 16.99 -21.07
N CYS A 578 2.42 15.88 -20.95
CA CYS A 578 2.93 14.59 -20.48
C CYS A 578 2.60 13.52 -21.53
N ILE A 579 3.62 12.85 -22.04
CA ILE A 579 3.48 11.78 -23.03
C ILE A 579 3.88 10.46 -22.37
N LEU A 580 2.93 9.54 -22.32
CA LEU A 580 3.12 8.18 -21.83
C LEU A 580 3.32 7.26 -23.03
N THR A 581 4.44 6.53 -23.10
CA THR A 581 4.64 5.49 -24.11
C THR A 581 4.40 4.11 -23.49
N SER A 582 3.79 3.19 -24.22
CA SER A 582 3.63 1.79 -23.80
C SER A 582 3.55 0.86 -24.99
N HIS A 583 4.22 -0.28 -24.89
CA HIS A 583 4.12 -1.40 -25.82
C HIS A 583 3.07 -2.44 -25.39
N ASN A 584 2.57 -2.34 -24.17
CA ASN A 584 1.64 -3.29 -23.58
C ASN A 584 0.24 -3.13 -24.19
N ARG A 585 -0.36 -4.24 -24.62
CA ARG A 585 -1.71 -4.30 -25.20
C ARG A 585 -2.76 -4.88 -24.25
N ASN A 586 -2.38 -5.22 -23.02
CA ASN A 586 -3.32 -5.74 -22.04
C ASN A 586 -4.41 -4.69 -21.75
N PRO A 587 -5.71 -5.02 -21.89
CA PRO A 587 -6.81 -4.10 -21.67
C PRO A 587 -6.81 -3.44 -20.26
N GLU A 588 -6.44 -4.19 -19.23
CA GLU A 588 -6.35 -3.65 -17.84
C GLU A 588 -5.28 -2.58 -17.73
N THR A 589 -4.08 -2.84 -18.28
CA THR A 589 -2.98 -1.88 -18.30
C THR A 589 -3.35 -0.61 -19.07
N LEU A 590 -3.99 -0.77 -20.24
CA LEU A 590 -4.43 0.39 -21.03
C LEU A 590 -5.53 1.19 -20.30
N THR A 591 -6.45 0.53 -19.62
CA THR A 591 -7.49 1.18 -18.82
C THR A 591 -6.85 2.01 -17.70
N ARG A 592 -5.86 1.46 -17.00
CA ARG A 592 -5.08 2.14 -15.97
C ARG A 592 -4.40 3.41 -16.50
N LEU A 593 -3.68 3.33 -17.61
CA LEU A 593 -3.00 4.48 -18.21
C LEU A 593 -3.97 5.54 -18.76
N LYS A 594 -5.11 5.10 -19.31
CA LYS A 594 -6.18 6.01 -19.77
C LYS A 594 -6.83 6.78 -18.62
N ALA A 595 -6.93 6.20 -17.41
CA ALA A 595 -7.42 6.89 -16.24
C ALA A 595 -6.56 8.13 -15.92
N LEU A 596 -5.22 8.03 -16.04
CA LEU A 596 -4.31 9.17 -15.87
C LEU A 596 -4.49 10.24 -16.95
N CYS A 597 -4.83 9.85 -18.18
CA CYS A 597 -5.11 10.81 -19.26
C CYS A 597 -6.46 11.53 -19.08
N ALA A 598 -7.43 10.89 -18.45
CA ALA A 598 -8.80 11.41 -18.29
C ALA A 598 -8.92 12.47 -17.20
N THR A 599 -8.07 12.44 -16.17
CA THR A 599 -8.15 13.37 -15.04
C THR A 599 -6.80 13.91 -14.61
N THR A 600 -6.81 15.16 -14.13
CA THR A 600 -5.65 15.78 -13.47
C THR A 600 -5.75 15.72 -11.95
N ASP A 601 -6.88 15.30 -11.40
CA ASP A 601 -7.16 15.20 -9.97
C ASP A 601 -6.43 13.98 -9.39
N GLY A 602 -5.44 14.24 -8.55
CA GLY A 602 -4.64 13.19 -7.93
C GLY A 602 -5.42 12.29 -6.97
N PHE A 603 -6.46 12.79 -6.30
CA PHE A 603 -7.30 11.97 -5.43
C PHE A 603 -8.10 10.94 -6.23
N LYS A 604 -8.68 11.35 -7.37
CA LYS A 604 -9.38 10.41 -8.27
C LYS A 604 -8.44 9.37 -8.87
N ILE A 605 -7.22 9.77 -9.21
CA ILE A 605 -6.19 8.84 -9.69
C ILE A 605 -5.83 7.81 -8.61
N ALA A 606 -5.68 8.25 -7.37
CA ALA A 606 -5.38 7.37 -6.25
C ALA A 606 -6.55 6.40 -5.94
N GLU A 607 -7.80 6.84 -6.06
CA GLU A 607 -8.97 5.98 -5.94
C GLU A 607 -9.03 4.91 -7.04
N GLU A 608 -8.72 5.29 -8.29
CA GLU A 608 -8.66 4.34 -9.41
C GLU A 608 -7.48 3.35 -9.26
N ASP A 609 -6.30 3.83 -8.82
CA ASP A 609 -5.15 2.95 -8.54
C ASP A 609 -5.48 1.92 -7.45
N LEU A 610 -6.17 2.34 -6.40
CA LEU A 610 -6.62 1.48 -5.32
C LEU A 610 -7.63 0.41 -5.81
N LYS A 611 -8.59 0.79 -6.65
CA LYS A 611 -9.56 -0.15 -7.23
C LYS A 611 -8.89 -1.20 -8.12
N LEU A 612 -7.90 -0.79 -8.93
CA LEU A 612 -7.27 -1.65 -9.94
C LEU A 612 -6.20 -2.59 -9.36
N ARG A 613 -5.43 -2.14 -8.36
CA ARG A 613 -4.32 -2.92 -7.78
C ARG A 613 -4.67 -3.65 -6.52
N GLY A 614 -5.69 -3.17 -5.80
CA GLY A 614 -5.88 -3.55 -4.41
C GLY A 614 -4.84 -2.91 -3.46
N PRO A 615 -5.08 -2.96 -2.14
CA PRO A 615 -4.22 -2.26 -1.17
C PRO A 615 -2.85 -2.92 -0.96
N GLY A 616 -2.71 -4.21 -1.24
CA GLY A 616 -1.45 -4.94 -1.03
C GLY A 616 -0.30 -4.39 -1.87
N ASP A 617 -0.57 -4.10 -3.13
CA ASP A 617 0.43 -3.55 -4.06
C ASP A 617 0.55 -2.02 -3.97
N PHE A 618 -0.50 -1.33 -3.49
CA PHE A 618 -0.48 0.12 -3.32
C PHE A 618 0.53 0.57 -2.26
N PHE A 619 0.74 -0.24 -1.23
CA PHE A 619 1.61 0.11 -0.11
C PHE A 619 3.05 -0.41 -0.24
N GLY A 620 3.33 -1.28 -1.21
CA GLY A 620 4.62 -1.96 -1.30
C GLY A 620 4.92 -2.71 0.02
N SER A 621 5.31 -3.93 -0.01
CA SER A 621 5.44 -4.83 1.14
C SER A 621 6.39 -4.38 2.27
N ARG A 622 6.99 -3.18 2.20
CA ARG A 622 8.04 -2.72 3.14
C ARG A 622 7.92 -1.28 3.67
N GLN A 623 6.94 -0.46 3.26
CA GLN A 623 7.01 0.99 3.57
C GLN A 623 5.88 1.57 4.43
N SER A 624 4.78 0.85 4.72
CA SER A 624 3.58 1.53 5.21
C SER A 624 3.38 1.59 6.72
N GLY A 625 4.11 0.82 7.52
CA GLY A 625 3.85 0.78 8.99
C GLY A 625 2.43 0.33 9.35
N LEU A 626 1.64 -0.11 8.37
CA LEU A 626 0.33 -0.71 8.57
C LEU A 626 0.49 -2.19 8.93
N PRO A 627 -0.34 -2.70 9.84
CA PRO A 627 -0.38 -4.13 10.09
C PRO A 627 -0.85 -4.88 8.84
N VAL A 628 -0.27 -6.04 8.62
CA VAL A 628 -0.69 -6.94 7.54
C VAL A 628 -2.02 -7.58 7.95
N PHE A 629 -3.10 -7.24 7.27
CA PHE A 629 -4.39 -7.91 7.43
C PHE A 629 -4.36 -9.30 6.78
N ARG A 630 -5.01 -10.27 7.42
CA ARG A 630 -5.03 -11.68 6.95
C ARG A 630 -6.19 -11.94 5.98
N VAL A 631 -7.33 -11.28 6.21
CA VAL A 631 -8.58 -11.46 5.47
C VAL A 631 -9.09 -10.14 4.90
N ALA A 632 -8.98 -9.07 5.68
CA ALA A 632 -9.53 -7.77 5.33
C ALA A 632 -8.79 -7.12 4.16
N SER A 633 -9.54 -6.53 3.25
CA SER A 633 -9.03 -5.78 2.11
C SER A 633 -9.53 -4.34 2.16
N LEU A 634 -8.59 -3.40 2.26
CA LEU A 634 -8.92 -1.97 2.29
C LEU A 634 -9.59 -1.46 1.01
N SER A 635 -9.46 -2.17 -0.12
CA SER A 635 -10.12 -1.80 -1.38
C SER A 635 -11.54 -2.35 -1.51
N CYS A 636 -11.78 -3.56 -0.99
CA CYS A 636 -13.05 -4.26 -1.18
C CYS A 636 -14.00 -4.07 0.01
N ASP A 637 -13.46 -3.88 1.23
CA ASP A 637 -14.23 -3.97 2.47
C ASP A 637 -14.48 -2.60 3.14
N MET A 638 -14.52 -1.51 2.35
CA MET A 638 -14.65 -0.13 2.84
C MET A 638 -15.89 0.10 3.73
N GLN A 639 -17.01 -0.55 3.42
CA GLN A 639 -18.23 -0.44 4.24
C GLN A 639 -18.03 -1.07 5.61
N THR A 640 -17.45 -2.28 5.64
CA THR A 640 -17.13 -2.99 6.90
C THR A 640 -16.13 -2.20 7.73
N LEU A 641 -15.14 -1.56 7.08
CA LEU A 641 -14.21 -0.68 7.74
C LEU A 641 -14.90 0.51 8.44
N LYS A 642 -15.79 1.20 7.73
CA LYS A 642 -16.54 2.32 8.31
C LYS A 642 -17.37 1.86 9.53
N GLN A 643 -18.05 0.73 9.42
CA GLN A 643 -18.79 0.13 10.53
C GLN A 643 -17.86 -0.20 11.73
N ALA A 644 -16.68 -0.76 11.48
CA ALA A 644 -15.71 -1.06 12.51
C ALA A 644 -15.14 0.19 13.18
N GLN A 645 -14.95 1.30 12.43
CA GLN A 645 -14.53 2.59 12.99
C GLN A 645 -15.62 3.19 13.92
N GLU A 646 -16.87 3.19 13.49
CA GLU A 646 -18.00 3.65 14.30
C GLU A 646 -18.14 2.80 15.58
N ALA A 647 -18.04 1.49 15.45
CA ALA A 647 -18.08 0.56 16.57
C ALA A 647 -16.92 0.75 17.55
N SER A 648 -15.70 1.02 17.03
CA SER A 648 -14.52 1.24 17.88
C SER A 648 -14.60 2.56 18.66
N ALA A 649 -15.13 3.62 18.04
CA ALA A 649 -15.38 4.88 18.72
C ALA A 649 -16.39 4.70 19.87
N TYR A 650 -17.52 4.03 19.59
CA TYR A 650 -18.50 3.68 20.61
C TYR A 650 -17.92 2.85 21.76
N TRP A 651 -17.07 1.86 21.43
CA TRP A 651 -16.42 1.02 22.45
C TRP A 651 -15.49 1.84 23.36
N ILE A 652 -14.70 2.75 22.79
CA ILE A 652 -13.80 3.62 23.56
C ILE A 652 -14.57 4.49 24.54
N ASP A 653 -15.64 5.12 24.06
CA ASP A 653 -16.46 6.03 24.87
C ASP A 653 -17.17 5.31 26.02
N THR A 654 -17.56 4.04 25.83
CA THR A 654 -18.37 3.30 26.81
C THR A 654 -17.58 2.30 27.63
N GLN A 655 -16.54 1.70 27.09
CA GLN A 655 -15.80 0.56 27.70
C GLN A 655 -14.27 0.69 27.60
N GLY A 656 -13.75 1.74 27.02
CA GLY A 656 -12.32 1.90 26.78
C GLY A 656 -11.45 1.84 28.03
N THR A 657 -11.99 2.22 29.19
CA THR A 657 -11.33 2.14 30.52
C THR A 657 -11.85 1.01 31.38
N ALA A 658 -12.84 0.24 30.92
CA ALA A 658 -13.43 -0.86 31.70
C ALA A 658 -12.42 -2.00 31.91
N ASP A 659 -12.46 -2.60 33.09
CA ASP A 659 -11.67 -3.78 33.45
C ASP A 659 -12.54 -5.03 33.35
N THR A 660 -12.95 -5.35 32.12
CA THR A 660 -13.69 -6.57 31.78
C THR A 660 -12.78 -7.55 31.02
N PRO A 661 -13.06 -8.88 31.09
CA PRO A 661 -12.28 -9.85 30.34
C PRO A 661 -12.19 -9.54 28.83
N GLU A 662 -13.31 -9.14 28.22
CA GLU A 662 -13.38 -8.80 26.80
C GLU A 662 -12.54 -7.54 26.47
N ALA A 663 -12.60 -6.52 27.32
CA ALA A 663 -11.81 -5.30 27.14
C ALA A 663 -10.31 -5.58 27.28
N ASN A 664 -9.93 -6.44 28.22
CA ASN A 664 -8.55 -6.85 28.41
C ASN A 664 -8.05 -7.70 27.23
N ALA A 665 -8.85 -8.66 26.75
CA ALA A 665 -8.55 -9.46 25.57
C ALA A 665 -8.36 -8.58 24.33
N LEU A 666 -9.22 -7.57 24.12
CA LEU A 666 -9.08 -6.62 23.02
C LEU A 666 -7.79 -5.79 23.13
N ARG A 667 -7.46 -5.28 24.35
CA ARG A 667 -6.20 -4.52 24.56
C ARG A 667 -4.96 -5.39 24.27
N MET A 668 -4.97 -6.65 24.66
CA MET A 668 -3.89 -7.61 24.33
C MET A 668 -3.77 -7.78 22.81
N ARG A 669 -4.88 -7.99 22.11
CA ARG A 669 -4.88 -8.14 20.64
C ARG A 669 -4.41 -6.87 19.93
N ILE A 670 -4.78 -5.69 20.43
CA ILE A 670 -4.27 -4.41 19.94
C ILE A 670 -2.75 -4.35 20.13
N GLY A 671 -2.25 -4.67 21.32
CA GLY A 671 -0.81 -4.73 21.59
C GLY A 671 -0.05 -5.64 20.63
N ASP A 672 -0.53 -6.86 20.43
CA ASP A 672 0.05 -7.84 19.51
C ASP A 672 0.07 -7.35 18.05
N LEU A 673 -0.99 -6.66 17.61
CA LEU A 673 -1.08 -6.12 16.25
C LEU A 673 -0.02 -5.05 15.98
N PHE A 674 0.16 -4.11 16.92
CA PHE A 674 1.10 -3.00 16.77
C PHE A 674 2.57 -3.42 17.03
N LEU A 675 2.82 -4.37 17.95
CA LEU A 675 4.17 -4.94 18.16
C LEU A 675 4.67 -5.70 16.92
N ARG A 676 3.80 -6.43 16.23
CA ARG A 676 4.15 -7.11 14.97
C ARG A 676 4.48 -6.10 13.87
N ALA A 677 3.78 -4.97 13.82
CA ALA A 677 4.08 -3.90 12.87
C ALA A 677 5.45 -3.25 13.12
N GLU A 678 5.88 -3.07 14.37
CA GLU A 678 7.22 -2.59 14.72
C GLU A 678 8.33 -3.60 14.42
N GLY A 679 8.08 -4.90 14.61
CA GLY A 679 9.03 -5.97 14.32
C GLY A 679 9.31 -6.18 12.83
N THR A 680 8.43 -5.75 11.94
CA THR A 680 8.65 -5.76 10.48
C THR A 680 9.41 -4.54 9.96
N MET A 681 9.69 -3.55 10.82
CA MET A 681 10.43 -2.33 10.49
C MET A 681 11.94 -2.39 10.83
N ASN A 682 12.44 -3.50 11.43
CA ASN A 682 13.86 -3.71 11.74
C ASN A 682 14.49 -4.68 10.66
#